data_104b42cc0878c3b1c0a5b0f50b89ffe1
#
_entry.id   104b42cc0878c3b1c0a5b0f50b89ffe1
#
_cell.length_a   1.000
_cell.length_b   1.000
_cell.length_c   1.000
_cell.angle_alpha   90.00
_cell.angle_beta   90.00
_cell.angle_gamma   90.00
#
_symmetry.space_group_name_H-M   'P 1'
#
loop_
_entity.id
_entity.type
_entity.pdbx_description
1 polymer ?
#
loop_
_entity_poly.entity_id
_entity_poly.type
_entity_poly.pdbx_seq_one_letter_code
_entity_poly.pdbx_strand_id
1 'polypeptide(L)'
;MEESKELQGFYKIFRAVIYISVLMEFFEYAIDPRAIDGFGGVVCDLHDRIKQWSIYHDGNLVYSKVMTFLLVCITCVGTRNKKHLEFDARRQVLYPLVSGVGLLVVSVWLFGYAMDTRLYALRLNIILYMVATIIGTVLVHVALDNISKFLKEGLMKDRFNFENESFEQCQKEEYNKYSVNIPMRYYYKGKFRKGWVNIVNPFRGTWVVGTPGSGKTFSIIEPFIRQHSAKGFAMVVYDYKFPTLATKLYYHYKKNQQLGKLPEGCKFNIINFVDVEYSKRVNPIQQKYINNLAAASETAETLLESLQKGKKEGGGGSDQFFQTSAVNFLAACIYFFINYGKEPYDKDGKMLIAEKVLDPKTMQMKPTGKVFNHAGEEVEPAYWLGKYSDMPHILSFLNESYQTIFNVLETDNEVAPLLGPFQTALKNKAMEQLEGMIGTLRVYTSRLATKESYWIFHKDGDDFDLKVSDPKSPSYLLIANDPEMESIIGALNALILNRLVTRVNTGQGKNIPVSIIVDELPTLYFHKIDRLIGTARSNKVSVALGFQELPQLEADYGKVGMQKIITTVGNVVSGSARSKETLEWLSSDIFGKVVQLKKGVTIDRDKTSINLNENMDSLVPASKISDMPTGWICGQTARDFVATKTGMNGSMNIQESDEFKTSKFYCKTDFNMVDIKKEESEYMPLPKFYTFKSRDERERILYKNFVQVGEDVKAMIAEIFNKKNAK
;
A
#
# COMPACT_ATOMS: atom_id res chain seq x y z
N MET A 1 1.09 42.88 -17.11
CA MET A 1 2.28 43.75 -16.88
C MET A 1 1.93 45.24 -16.91
N GLU A 2 1.01 45.70 -17.72
CA GLU A 2 0.53 47.11 -17.75
C GLU A 2 -0.27 47.49 -16.50
N GLU A 3 -1.19 46.69 -16.04
CA GLU A 3 -1.97 46.93 -14.79
C GLU A 3 -1.10 47.18 -13.55
N SER A 4 0.06 46.51 -13.45
CA SER A 4 0.95 46.71 -12.28
C SER A 4 1.71 48.03 -12.32
N LYS A 5 1.93 48.64 -13.51
CA LYS A 5 2.57 49.96 -13.67
C LYS A 5 1.60 51.08 -13.37
N GLU A 6 0.35 50.95 -13.82
CA GLU A 6 -0.70 51.94 -13.53
C GLU A 6 -1.01 51.99 -12.02
N LEU A 7 -1.16 50.83 -11.36
CA LEU A 7 -1.32 50.76 -9.90
C LEU A 7 -0.16 51.45 -9.16
N GLN A 8 1.08 51.30 -9.62
CA GLN A 8 2.22 51.94 -8.99
C GLN A 8 2.20 53.48 -9.15
N GLY A 9 1.68 53.95 -10.28
CA GLY A 9 1.44 55.39 -10.49
C GLY A 9 0.43 55.95 -9.51
N PHE A 10 -0.70 55.25 -9.32
CA PHE A 10 -1.73 55.61 -8.34
C PHE A 10 -1.20 55.66 -6.91
N TYR A 11 -0.37 54.73 -6.49
CA TYR A 11 0.21 54.73 -5.14
C TYR A 11 1.15 55.90 -4.88
N LYS A 12 1.90 56.33 -5.88
CA LYS A 12 2.72 57.57 -5.77
C LYS A 12 1.84 58.78 -5.57
N ILE A 13 0.72 58.85 -6.30
CA ILE A 13 -0.25 59.94 -6.19
C ILE A 13 -0.89 59.94 -4.80
N PHE A 14 -1.37 58.78 -4.32
CA PHE A 14 -1.97 58.66 -2.98
C PHE A 14 -1.00 59.03 -1.86
N ARG A 15 0.28 58.68 -1.94
CA ARG A 15 1.32 59.16 -1.01
C ARG A 15 1.48 60.66 -1.02
N ALA A 16 1.47 61.25 -2.19
CA ALA A 16 1.52 62.72 -2.32
C ALA A 16 0.28 63.35 -1.65
N VAL A 17 -0.90 62.77 -1.80
CA VAL A 17 -2.16 63.24 -1.18
C VAL A 17 -2.07 63.28 0.34
N ILE A 18 -1.38 62.29 1.00
CA ILE A 18 -1.19 62.33 2.47
C ILE A 18 -0.41 63.57 2.88
N TYR A 19 0.71 63.85 2.25
CA TYR A 19 1.55 64.97 2.61
C TYR A 19 0.91 66.30 2.21
N ILE A 20 0.14 66.34 1.10
CA ILE A 20 -0.68 67.50 0.72
C ILE A 20 -1.77 67.75 1.79
N SER A 21 -2.45 66.71 2.31
CA SER A 21 -3.42 66.83 3.36
C SER A 21 -2.83 67.42 4.65
N VAL A 22 -1.64 66.98 5.04
CA VAL A 22 -0.90 67.56 6.19
C VAL A 22 -0.47 69.00 5.93
N LEU A 23 -0.04 69.34 4.72
CA LEU A 23 0.29 70.72 4.35
C LEU A 23 -0.94 71.61 4.35
N MET A 24 -2.07 71.15 3.87
CA MET A 24 -3.36 71.86 3.91
C MET A 24 -3.79 72.12 5.35
N GLU A 25 -3.62 71.11 6.23
CA GLU A 25 -3.89 71.27 7.67
C GLU A 25 -3.01 72.36 8.28
N PHE A 26 -1.72 72.43 7.97
CA PHE A 26 -0.84 73.45 8.47
C PHE A 26 -1.17 74.85 7.89
N PHE A 27 -1.52 74.88 6.60
CA PHE A 27 -1.94 76.12 5.94
C PHE A 27 -3.21 76.70 6.59
N GLU A 28 -4.16 75.85 7.02
CA GLU A 28 -5.39 76.29 7.65
C GLU A 28 -5.21 76.68 9.13
N TYR A 29 -4.48 75.85 9.90
CA TYR A 29 -4.45 75.98 11.37
C TYR A 29 -3.16 76.64 11.89
N ALA A 30 -2.06 76.56 11.19
CA ALA A 30 -0.77 77.02 11.67
C ALA A 30 -0.32 78.35 11.04
N ILE A 31 -0.77 78.67 9.84
CA ILE A 31 -0.34 79.81 9.08
C ILE A 31 -1.56 80.70 8.80
N ASP A 32 -1.56 81.91 9.37
CA ASP A 32 -2.55 82.92 8.98
C ASP A 32 -1.96 83.79 7.85
N PRO A 33 -2.41 83.61 6.58
CA PRO A 33 -1.87 84.34 5.45
C PRO A 33 -2.04 85.88 5.57
N ARG A 34 -2.99 86.31 6.42
CA ARG A 34 -3.25 87.76 6.62
C ARG A 34 -2.29 88.40 7.62
N ALA A 35 -1.62 87.58 8.42
CA ALA A 35 -0.64 88.02 9.44
C ALA A 35 0.81 88.13 8.87
N ILE A 36 1.04 87.68 7.66
CA ILE A 36 2.37 87.70 7.00
C ILE A 36 2.40 88.64 5.83
N ASP A 37 3.18 89.72 5.99
CA ASP A 37 3.35 90.71 4.90
C ASP A 37 3.95 90.03 3.69
N GLY A 38 3.28 90.17 2.50
CA GLY A 38 3.78 89.67 1.21
C GLY A 38 2.96 88.57 0.56
N PHE A 39 1.93 87.96 1.24
CA PHE A 39 1.02 87.01 0.59
C PHE A 39 -0.01 87.80 -0.29
N GLY A 40 -0.12 87.45 -1.55
CA GLY A 40 -1.10 88.03 -2.47
C GLY A 40 -2.54 87.64 -2.17
N GLY A 41 -3.52 88.49 -2.60
CA GLY A 41 -4.95 88.21 -2.37
C GLY A 41 -5.45 86.80 -2.77
N VAL A 42 -4.82 86.20 -3.82
CA VAL A 42 -5.15 84.83 -4.27
C VAL A 42 -4.90 83.77 -3.20
N VAL A 43 -3.87 83.98 -2.36
CA VAL A 43 -3.56 82.99 -1.26
C VAL A 43 -4.56 83.13 -0.13
N CYS A 44 -5.00 84.38 0.18
CA CYS A 44 -6.07 84.61 1.17
C CYS A 44 -7.42 84.03 0.71
N ASP A 45 -7.76 84.20 -0.56
CA ASP A 45 -9.00 83.61 -1.13
C ASP A 45 -8.95 82.09 -1.14
N LEU A 46 -7.78 81.45 -1.37
CA LEU A 46 -7.61 80.01 -1.27
C LEU A 46 -7.80 79.53 0.16
N HIS A 47 -7.22 80.22 1.13
CA HIS A 47 -7.40 79.90 2.56
C HIS A 47 -8.87 79.95 2.96
N ASP A 48 -9.62 80.98 2.58
CA ASP A 48 -11.05 81.17 2.89
C ASP A 48 -11.90 80.06 2.21
N ARG A 49 -11.54 79.60 1.04
CA ARG A 49 -12.20 78.47 0.36
C ARG A 49 -11.93 77.12 1.04
N ILE A 50 -10.69 76.84 1.47
CA ILE A 50 -10.32 75.62 2.20
C ILE A 50 -11.04 75.54 3.53
N LYS A 51 -11.19 76.67 4.23
CA LYS A 51 -11.91 76.80 5.49
C LYS A 51 -13.39 76.42 5.38
N GLN A 52 -14.00 76.57 4.20
CA GLN A 52 -15.39 76.18 3.95
C GLN A 52 -15.59 74.65 3.78
N TRP A 53 -14.50 73.90 3.68
CA TRP A 53 -14.61 72.42 3.58
C TRP A 53 -15.02 71.82 4.92
N SER A 54 -15.97 70.87 4.89
CA SER A 54 -16.52 70.23 6.10
C SER A 54 -15.44 69.66 7.04
N ILE A 55 -14.26 69.31 6.52
CA ILE A 55 -13.16 68.74 7.31
C ILE A 55 -12.44 69.81 8.15
N TYR A 56 -12.43 71.06 7.68
CA TYR A 56 -11.74 72.20 8.32
C TYR A 56 -12.71 73.24 8.91
N HIS A 57 -14.02 73.13 8.65
CA HIS A 57 -14.99 74.18 8.89
C HIS A 57 -15.16 74.54 10.38
N ASP A 58 -15.26 73.61 11.27
CA ASP A 58 -15.59 73.85 12.67
C ASP A 58 -14.37 74.07 13.58
N GLY A 59 -13.20 74.29 13.03
CA GLY A 59 -11.98 74.40 13.83
C GLY A 59 -11.58 73.13 14.58
N ASN A 60 -12.18 71.98 14.22
CA ASN A 60 -11.93 70.75 14.91
C ASN A 60 -10.79 69.97 14.25
N LEU A 61 -9.61 70.15 14.78
CA LEU A 61 -8.36 69.54 14.30
C LEU A 61 -8.42 68.00 14.29
N VAL A 62 -9.31 67.38 15.10
CA VAL A 62 -9.45 65.92 15.20
C VAL A 62 -9.95 65.33 13.87
N TYR A 63 -10.85 66.01 13.15
CA TYR A 63 -11.33 65.51 11.84
C TYR A 63 -10.22 65.43 10.81
N SER A 64 -9.34 66.42 10.76
CA SER A 64 -8.18 66.40 9.87
C SER A 64 -7.21 65.26 10.23
N LYS A 65 -6.95 65.01 11.51
CA LYS A 65 -6.09 63.88 11.97
C LYS A 65 -6.68 62.55 11.61
N VAL A 66 -7.99 62.35 11.81
CA VAL A 66 -8.69 61.12 11.43
C VAL A 66 -8.65 60.90 9.93
N MET A 67 -8.86 61.94 9.12
CA MET A 67 -8.74 61.86 7.66
C MET A 67 -7.35 61.47 7.23
N THR A 68 -6.31 62.13 7.78
CA THR A 68 -4.89 61.79 7.46
C THR A 68 -4.57 60.32 7.84
N PHE A 69 -5.06 59.87 9.00
CA PHE A 69 -4.88 58.47 9.42
C PHE A 69 -5.57 57.51 8.44
N LEU A 70 -6.79 57.79 8.02
CA LEU A 70 -7.53 56.94 7.04
C LEU A 70 -6.81 56.91 5.67
N LEU A 71 -6.30 58.05 5.20
CA LEU A 71 -5.51 58.15 3.99
C LEU A 71 -4.23 57.30 4.07
N VAL A 72 -3.54 57.30 5.21
CA VAL A 72 -2.38 56.47 5.46
C VAL A 72 -2.78 54.97 5.44
N CYS A 73 -3.90 54.60 6.07
CA CYS A 73 -4.40 53.20 6.03
C CYS A 73 -4.68 52.74 4.59
N ILE A 74 -5.35 53.55 3.79
CA ILE A 74 -5.71 53.21 2.39
C ILE A 74 -4.44 53.07 1.54
N THR A 75 -3.46 53.97 1.67
CA THR A 75 -2.24 53.93 0.87
C THR A 75 -1.34 52.78 1.24
N CYS A 76 -1.33 52.32 2.49
CA CYS A 76 -0.49 51.21 2.92
C CYS A 76 -0.97 49.84 2.40
N VAL A 77 -2.23 49.70 1.98
CA VAL A 77 -2.73 48.42 1.39
C VAL A 77 -2.00 48.04 0.12
N GLY A 78 -1.41 49.01 -0.61
CA GLY A 78 -0.79 48.81 -1.90
C GLY A 78 0.76 48.88 -1.93
N THR A 79 1.45 48.91 -0.80
CA THR A 79 2.89 49.20 -0.80
C THR A 79 3.77 48.07 -1.35
N ARG A 80 4.93 48.44 -1.93
CA ARG A 80 5.93 47.53 -2.53
C ARG A 80 6.62 46.68 -1.48
N ASN A 81 6.82 45.39 -1.78
CA ASN A 81 7.62 44.52 -0.92
C ASN A 81 9.11 44.69 -1.14
N LYS A 82 9.84 45.05 -0.10
CA LYS A 82 11.26 44.69 0.05
C LYS A 82 11.35 43.53 1.04
N LYS A 83 12.09 42.51 0.67
CA LYS A 83 12.31 41.33 1.57
C LYS A 83 13.02 41.79 2.84
N HIS A 84 12.39 41.67 4.00
CA HIS A 84 13.06 41.85 5.28
C HIS A 84 13.47 40.43 5.79
N LEU A 85 14.76 40.28 6.05
CA LEU A 85 15.34 39.03 6.55
C LEU A 85 14.94 38.75 8.01
N GLU A 86 14.61 39.78 8.78
CA GLU A 86 14.18 39.63 10.17
C GLU A 86 13.01 40.59 10.47
N PHE A 87 11.82 40.04 10.72
CA PHE A 87 10.64 40.80 11.09
C PHE A 87 10.41 40.74 12.59
N ASP A 88 10.59 41.88 13.27
CA ASP A 88 10.23 42.04 14.70
C ASP A 88 8.95 42.90 14.80
N ALA A 89 7.82 42.25 15.09
CA ALA A 89 6.52 42.91 15.19
C ALA A 89 6.49 44.02 16.28
N ARG A 90 7.28 43.88 17.35
CA ARG A 90 7.32 44.89 18.42
C ARG A 90 8.08 46.14 17.97
N ARG A 91 9.26 46.00 17.40
CA ARG A 91 10.11 47.12 16.98
C ARG A 91 9.65 47.78 15.72
N GLN A 92 9.14 47.01 14.76
CA GLN A 92 8.85 47.56 13.42
C GLN A 92 7.38 47.97 13.24
N VAL A 93 6.46 47.48 14.08
CA VAL A 93 5.02 47.80 13.99
C VAL A 93 4.51 48.47 15.30
N LEU A 94 4.65 47.78 16.43
CA LEU A 94 3.98 48.21 17.66
C LEU A 94 4.54 49.57 18.16
N TYR A 95 5.87 49.67 18.30
CA TYR A 95 6.48 50.91 18.82
C TYR A 95 6.26 52.11 17.88
N PRO A 96 6.46 52.04 16.55
CA PRO A 96 6.16 53.15 15.68
C PRO A 96 4.69 53.51 15.63
N LEU A 97 3.77 52.53 15.70
CA LEU A 97 2.34 52.81 15.68
C LEU A 97 1.90 53.51 16.96
N VAL A 98 2.27 52.99 18.10
CA VAL A 98 1.88 53.55 19.42
C VAL A 98 2.49 54.97 19.58
N SER A 99 3.77 55.13 19.29
CA SER A 99 4.45 56.41 19.38
C SER A 99 3.92 57.42 18.35
N GLY A 100 3.63 56.95 17.10
CA GLY A 100 3.07 57.81 16.06
C GLY A 100 1.65 58.28 16.39
N VAL A 101 0.75 57.40 16.81
CA VAL A 101 -0.62 57.79 17.26
C VAL A 101 -0.54 58.67 18.48
N GLY A 102 0.34 58.35 19.45
CA GLY A 102 0.57 59.20 20.63
C GLY A 102 0.99 60.58 20.30
N LEU A 103 1.93 60.79 19.36
CA LEU A 103 2.36 62.10 18.86
C LEU A 103 1.26 62.86 18.13
N LEU A 104 0.41 62.15 17.36
CA LEU A 104 -0.75 62.80 16.71
C LEU A 104 -1.76 63.30 17.74
N VAL A 105 -2.02 62.53 18.83
CA VAL A 105 -2.91 62.97 19.95
C VAL A 105 -2.27 64.16 20.70
N VAL A 106 -0.99 64.05 21.03
CA VAL A 106 -0.25 65.11 21.68
C VAL A 106 -0.21 66.40 20.82
N SER A 107 -0.13 66.27 19.49
CA SER A 107 -0.17 67.41 18.58
C SER A 107 -1.46 68.21 18.68
N VAL A 108 -2.63 67.55 18.85
CA VAL A 108 -3.93 68.21 19.07
C VAL A 108 -3.94 69.00 20.38
N TRP A 109 -3.36 68.39 21.44
CA TRP A 109 -3.28 69.04 22.77
C TRP A 109 -2.31 70.25 22.72
N LEU A 110 -1.15 70.11 22.05
CA LEU A 110 -0.16 71.20 21.86
C LEU A 110 -0.78 72.38 21.11
N PHE A 111 -1.62 72.17 20.12
CA PHE A 111 -2.30 73.21 19.40
C PHE A 111 -3.23 74.02 20.28
N GLY A 112 -3.99 73.35 21.20
CA GLY A 112 -4.91 73.99 22.14
C GLY A 112 -4.21 74.74 23.31
N TYR A 113 -2.94 74.49 23.56
CA TYR A 113 -2.19 75.05 24.68
C TYR A 113 -1.53 76.37 24.28
N ALA A 114 -2.00 77.48 24.81
CA ALA A 114 -1.49 78.83 24.50
C ALA A 114 -0.11 79.01 25.16
N MET A 115 0.94 79.25 24.36
CA MET A 115 2.27 79.65 24.82
C MET A 115 2.56 81.08 24.33
N ASP A 116 3.04 81.97 25.23
CA ASP A 116 3.39 83.32 24.87
C ASP A 116 4.74 83.49 24.16
N THR A 117 5.54 82.42 24.19
CA THR A 117 6.86 82.44 23.53
C THR A 117 6.72 82.33 22.01
N ARG A 118 7.27 83.30 21.30
CA ARG A 118 7.32 83.30 19.81
C ARG A 118 8.75 83.03 19.34
N LEU A 119 8.82 82.17 18.30
CA LEU A 119 10.03 81.95 17.54
C LEU A 119 9.78 82.42 16.09
N TYR A 120 10.42 83.52 15.71
CA TYR A 120 10.07 84.26 14.49
C TYR A 120 8.59 84.71 14.45
N ALA A 121 7.91 84.47 13.38
CA ALA A 121 6.51 84.87 13.18
C ALA A 121 5.48 83.93 13.84
N LEU A 122 5.88 82.76 14.30
CA LEU A 122 4.98 81.70 14.83
C LEU A 122 5.14 81.53 16.34
N ARG A 123 4.05 81.19 17.06
CA ARG A 123 4.08 80.75 18.44
C ARG A 123 4.76 79.39 18.60
N LEU A 124 5.49 79.16 19.66
CA LEU A 124 6.25 77.94 19.92
C LEU A 124 5.35 76.68 19.92
N ASN A 125 4.12 76.79 20.47
CA ASN A 125 3.15 75.72 20.47
C ASN A 125 2.73 75.30 19.04
N ILE A 126 2.62 76.20 18.11
CA ILE A 126 2.30 75.90 16.70
C ILE A 126 3.46 75.14 16.03
N ILE A 127 4.70 75.58 16.28
CA ILE A 127 5.87 74.86 15.76
C ILE A 127 5.94 73.44 16.30
N LEU A 128 5.75 73.25 17.60
CA LEU A 128 5.75 71.94 18.24
C LEU A 128 4.61 71.03 17.71
N TYR A 129 3.41 71.66 17.50
CA TYR A 129 2.30 70.97 16.84
C TYR A 129 2.64 70.47 15.43
N MET A 130 3.26 71.33 14.61
CA MET A 130 3.65 70.94 13.26
C MET A 130 4.68 69.81 13.27
N VAL A 131 5.72 69.88 14.08
CA VAL A 131 6.76 68.88 14.22
C VAL A 131 6.18 67.56 14.71
N ALA A 132 5.34 67.58 15.74
CA ALA A 132 4.68 66.37 16.27
C ALA A 132 3.76 65.73 15.25
N THR A 133 3.04 66.51 14.44
CA THR A 133 2.19 66.03 13.35
C THR A 133 2.99 65.34 12.27
N ILE A 134 4.10 65.93 11.79
CA ILE A 134 4.95 65.34 10.75
C ILE A 134 5.54 64.03 11.25
N ILE A 135 6.19 64.03 12.43
CA ILE A 135 6.79 62.85 12.98
C ILE A 135 5.78 61.75 13.24
N GLY A 136 4.59 62.09 13.83
CA GLY A 136 3.51 61.16 14.08
C GLY A 136 3.00 60.51 12.80
N THR A 137 2.74 61.30 11.75
CA THR A 137 2.29 60.78 10.44
C THR A 137 3.30 59.85 9.81
N VAL A 138 4.60 60.21 9.84
CA VAL A 138 5.67 59.32 9.29
C VAL A 138 5.78 58.02 10.06
N LEU A 139 5.69 58.04 11.40
CA LEU A 139 5.76 56.81 12.21
C LEU A 139 4.57 55.89 11.96
N VAL A 140 3.36 56.43 11.86
CA VAL A 140 2.15 55.67 11.51
C VAL A 140 2.29 55.08 10.10
N HIS A 141 2.77 55.87 9.15
CA HIS A 141 3.02 55.40 7.77
C HIS A 141 4.00 54.22 7.74
N VAL A 142 5.12 54.30 8.46
CA VAL A 142 6.12 53.23 8.54
C VAL A 142 5.51 51.97 9.19
N ALA A 143 4.77 52.12 10.25
CA ALA A 143 4.12 50.99 10.93
C ALA A 143 3.13 50.26 10.02
N LEU A 144 2.23 50.96 9.35
CA LEU A 144 1.23 50.40 8.46
C LEU A 144 1.85 49.81 7.18
N ASP A 145 2.93 50.42 6.64
CA ASP A 145 3.69 49.85 5.54
C ASP A 145 4.31 48.53 5.91
N ASN A 146 4.85 48.40 7.12
CA ASN A 146 5.41 47.14 7.61
C ASN A 146 4.32 46.07 7.85
N ILE A 147 3.13 46.42 8.35
CA ILE A 147 1.98 45.50 8.43
C ILE A 147 1.60 45.00 7.03
N SER A 148 1.47 45.87 6.06
CA SER A 148 1.12 45.52 4.67
C SER A 148 2.15 44.56 4.06
N LYS A 149 3.43 44.77 4.32
CA LYS A 149 4.51 43.86 3.87
C LYS A 149 4.39 42.49 4.51
N PHE A 150 4.13 42.43 5.80
CA PHE A 150 3.95 41.16 6.54
C PHE A 150 2.75 40.35 6.06
N LEU A 151 1.60 40.99 5.88
CA LEU A 151 0.39 40.34 5.37
C LEU A 151 0.59 39.76 3.96
N LYS A 152 1.31 40.48 3.09
CA LYS A 152 1.61 40.01 1.73
C LYS A 152 2.65 38.89 1.71
N GLU A 153 3.61 38.87 2.63
CA GLU A 153 4.58 37.78 2.79
C GLU A 153 3.91 36.47 3.19
N GLY A 154 2.89 36.53 4.06
CA GLY A 154 2.08 35.38 4.42
C GLY A 154 1.31 34.75 3.24
N LEU A 155 0.94 35.55 2.24
CA LEU A 155 0.27 35.10 1.01
C LEU A 155 1.26 34.49 -0.03
N MET A 156 2.56 34.74 0.13
CA MET A 156 3.61 34.26 -0.76
C MET A 156 4.38 33.03 -0.25
N LYS A 157 4.02 32.48 0.91
CA LYS A 157 4.64 31.24 1.39
C LYS A 157 4.42 30.13 0.39
N ASP A 158 5.54 29.56 -0.10
CA ASP A 158 5.53 28.45 -1.03
C ASP A 158 4.83 27.25 -0.36
N ARG A 159 3.73 26.84 -0.96
CA ARG A 159 2.81 25.84 -0.40
C ARG A 159 3.46 24.48 -0.27
N PHE A 160 4.52 24.23 -1.02
CA PHE A 160 5.20 22.94 -1.12
C PHE A 160 6.45 22.82 -0.25
N ASN A 161 6.92 23.90 0.36
CA ASN A 161 8.06 23.90 1.28
C ASN A 161 7.67 23.64 2.74
N PHE A 162 6.40 23.34 3.03
CA PHE A 162 6.02 22.81 4.33
C PHE A 162 6.24 21.31 4.36
N GLU A 163 6.97 20.87 5.37
CA GLU A 163 7.45 19.50 5.53
C GLU A 163 6.34 18.44 5.37
N ASN A 164 5.13 18.73 5.83
CA ASN A 164 3.99 17.82 5.81
C ASN A 164 2.81 18.28 4.94
N GLU A 165 2.97 19.34 4.14
CA GLU A 165 1.89 19.81 3.25
C GLU A 165 1.63 18.76 2.17
N SER A 166 0.34 18.41 1.99
CA SER A 166 -0.11 17.47 0.97
C SER A 166 -1.16 18.13 0.04
N PHE A 167 -1.93 17.35 -0.63
CA PHE A 167 -3.02 17.77 -1.52
C PHE A 167 -4.38 17.41 -0.91
N GLU A 168 -5.47 17.78 -1.56
CA GLU A 168 -6.82 17.40 -1.14
C GLU A 168 -7.04 15.91 -1.33
N GLN A 169 -7.50 15.23 -0.25
CA GLN A 169 -7.68 13.78 -0.20
C GLN A 169 -9.11 13.44 0.22
N CYS A 170 -9.48 12.17 0.07
CA CYS A 170 -10.83 11.71 0.38
C CYS A 170 -11.15 11.87 1.87
N GLN A 171 -12.21 12.63 2.19
CA GLN A 171 -12.62 12.86 3.58
C GLN A 171 -13.77 11.94 4.02
N LYS A 172 -14.48 11.34 3.06
CA LYS A 172 -15.63 10.48 3.33
C LYS A 172 -15.24 9.01 3.31
N GLU A 173 -15.75 8.23 4.24
CA GLU A 173 -15.64 6.77 4.21
C GLU A 173 -16.55 6.19 3.11
N GLU A 174 -15.97 5.38 2.22
CA GLU A 174 -16.69 4.68 1.15
C GLU A 174 -16.82 3.20 1.52
N TYR A 175 -17.70 2.93 2.47
CA TYR A 175 -17.92 1.59 2.99
C TYR A 175 -18.80 0.75 2.06
N ASN A 176 -18.37 -0.47 1.78
CA ASN A 176 -19.19 -1.52 1.18
C ASN A 176 -18.85 -2.89 1.79
N LYS A 177 -19.56 -3.93 1.34
CA LYS A 177 -19.38 -5.30 1.87
C LYS A 177 -18.01 -5.92 1.59
N TYR A 178 -17.18 -5.31 0.76
CA TYR A 178 -15.85 -5.82 0.37
C TYR A 178 -14.72 -4.87 0.72
N SER A 179 -15.01 -3.57 0.88
CA SER A 179 -14.00 -2.52 1.03
C SER A 179 -13.11 -2.72 2.26
N VAL A 180 -11.89 -2.17 2.17
CA VAL A 180 -11.01 -1.94 3.31
C VAL A 180 -10.81 -0.45 3.45
N ASN A 181 -11.23 0.11 4.58
CA ASN A 181 -11.22 1.54 4.85
C ASN A 181 -10.24 1.84 5.98
N ILE A 182 -9.23 2.68 5.71
CA ILE A 182 -8.18 3.03 6.68
C ILE A 182 -8.37 4.49 7.09
N PRO A 183 -8.64 4.79 8.37
CA PRO A 183 -8.76 6.16 8.85
C PRO A 183 -7.42 6.87 8.78
N MET A 184 -7.43 8.13 8.33
CA MET A 184 -6.22 8.89 8.13
C MET A 184 -6.34 10.35 8.55
N ARG A 185 -5.18 10.97 8.78
CA ARG A 185 -5.03 12.42 8.92
C ARG A 185 -4.00 12.93 7.92
N TYR A 186 -4.29 14.08 7.34
CA TYR A 186 -3.37 14.76 6.42
C TYR A 186 -3.38 16.26 6.65
N TYR A 187 -2.31 16.92 6.26
CA TYR A 187 -2.15 18.36 6.38
C TYR A 187 -2.37 19.03 5.04
N TYR A 188 -3.35 19.96 4.97
CA TYR A 188 -3.68 20.63 3.73
C TYR A 188 -4.22 22.04 3.98
N LYS A 189 -3.67 23.03 3.26
CA LYS A 189 -4.01 24.46 3.41
C LYS A 189 -3.89 24.95 4.86
N GLY A 190 -2.79 24.60 5.52
CA GLY A 190 -2.50 25.07 6.89
C GLY A 190 -3.34 24.40 7.99
N LYS A 191 -4.07 23.31 7.69
CA LYS A 191 -4.94 22.63 8.67
C LYS A 191 -4.81 21.13 8.60
N PHE A 192 -4.89 20.46 9.76
CA PHE A 192 -5.07 19.03 9.83
C PHE A 192 -6.50 18.64 9.45
N ARG A 193 -6.65 17.68 8.56
CA ARG A 193 -7.93 17.14 8.11
C ARG A 193 -7.98 15.65 8.38
N LYS A 194 -9.15 15.15 8.73
CA LYS A 194 -9.43 13.70 8.81
C LYS A 194 -9.93 13.22 7.45
N GLY A 195 -9.65 11.99 7.14
CA GLY A 195 -10.08 11.35 5.90
C GLY A 195 -9.96 9.84 5.95
N TRP A 196 -10.09 9.22 4.79
CA TRP A 196 -10.08 7.77 4.64
C TRP A 196 -9.31 7.38 3.40
N VAL A 197 -8.47 6.34 3.53
CA VAL A 197 -7.96 5.60 2.39
C VAL A 197 -8.97 4.49 2.11
N ASN A 198 -9.67 4.61 0.99
CA ASN A 198 -10.77 3.70 0.64
C ASN A 198 -10.31 2.72 -0.45
N ILE A 199 -10.04 1.48 -0.06
CA ILE A 199 -9.85 0.37 -1.00
C ILE A 199 -11.23 -0.23 -1.27
N VAL A 200 -11.99 0.42 -2.14
CA VAL A 200 -13.40 0.08 -2.43
C VAL A 200 -13.53 -1.29 -3.10
N ASN A 201 -12.57 -1.61 -3.99
CA ASN A 201 -12.52 -2.90 -4.68
C ASN A 201 -11.18 -3.61 -4.43
N PRO A 202 -11.09 -4.43 -3.38
CA PRO A 202 -9.86 -5.18 -3.06
C PRO A 202 -9.57 -6.30 -4.08
N PHE A 203 -10.54 -6.68 -4.92
CA PHE A 203 -10.37 -7.71 -5.96
C PHE A 203 -9.50 -7.26 -7.15
N ARG A 204 -9.11 -5.99 -7.19
CA ARG A 204 -8.11 -5.47 -8.14
C ARG A 204 -6.66 -5.69 -7.69
N GLY A 205 -6.47 -6.41 -6.60
CA GLY A 205 -5.16 -6.56 -5.97
C GLY A 205 -4.69 -5.31 -5.24
N THR A 206 -3.85 -5.51 -4.25
CA THR A 206 -3.27 -4.42 -3.44
C THR A 206 -1.79 -4.69 -3.21
N TRP A 207 -0.93 -3.77 -3.64
CA TRP A 207 0.47 -3.75 -3.27
C TRP A 207 0.65 -3.07 -1.91
N VAL A 208 1.39 -3.73 -1.03
CA VAL A 208 1.77 -3.22 0.29
C VAL A 208 3.29 -3.06 0.31
N VAL A 209 3.77 -1.85 0.05
CA VAL A 209 5.19 -1.55 -0.13
C VAL A 209 5.77 -0.84 1.08
N GLY A 210 7.05 -1.01 1.36
CA GLY A 210 7.79 -0.20 2.33
C GLY A 210 8.85 -0.97 3.09
N THR A 211 9.85 -0.24 3.52
CA THR A 211 10.99 -0.76 4.29
C THR A 211 10.59 -1.39 5.62
N PRO A 212 11.44 -2.23 6.22
CA PRO A 212 11.25 -2.72 7.58
C PRO A 212 11.05 -1.56 8.57
N GLY A 213 10.06 -1.68 9.45
CA GLY A 213 9.74 -0.63 10.42
C GLY A 213 8.90 0.54 9.89
N SER A 214 8.55 0.60 8.60
CA SER A 214 7.65 1.61 8.05
C SER A 214 6.20 1.52 8.58
N GLY A 215 5.86 0.40 9.23
CA GLY A 215 4.52 0.17 9.79
C GLY A 215 3.55 -0.53 8.83
N LYS A 216 4.03 -1.17 7.75
CA LYS A 216 3.20 -1.91 6.76
C LYS A 216 2.16 -2.82 7.42
N THR A 217 2.64 -3.70 8.28
CA THR A 217 1.78 -4.71 8.92
C THR A 217 0.66 -4.07 9.70
N PHE A 218 0.98 -3.13 10.59
CA PHE A 218 0.02 -2.43 11.43
C PHE A 218 -0.94 -1.53 10.63
N SER A 219 -0.39 -0.72 9.71
CA SER A 219 -1.14 0.32 9.01
C SER A 219 -2.00 -0.21 7.86
N ILE A 220 -1.62 -1.37 7.28
CA ILE A 220 -2.23 -1.85 6.04
C ILE A 220 -2.71 -3.29 6.17
N ILE A 221 -1.85 -4.24 6.56
CA ILE A 221 -2.18 -5.67 6.60
C ILE A 221 -3.23 -6.00 7.66
N GLU A 222 -3.07 -5.48 8.88
CA GLU A 222 -4.04 -5.70 9.95
C GLU A 222 -5.45 -5.16 9.64
N PRO A 223 -5.63 -3.98 9.05
CA PRO A 223 -6.93 -3.54 8.54
C PRO A 223 -7.59 -4.52 7.58
N PHE A 224 -6.83 -5.17 6.67
CA PHE A 224 -7.37 -6.24 5.82
C PHE A 224 -7.86 -7.43 6.63
N ILE A 225 -7.04 -7.92 7.55
CA ILE A 225 -7.41 -9.06 8.43
C ILE A 225 -8.66 -8.71 9.23
N ARG A 226 -8.68 -7.57 9.89
CA ARG A 226 -9.77 -7.13 10.77
C ARG A 226 -11.08 -6.97 10.00
N GLN A 227 -11.06 -6.26 8.87
CA GLN A 227 -12.26 -5.90 8.13
C GLN A 227 -12.78 -7.06 7.28
N HIS A 228 -11.91 -7.79 6.56
CA HIS A 228 -12.35 -8.92 5.76
C HIS A 228 -12.88 -10.06 6.64
N SER A 229 -12.24 -10.34 7.79
CA SER A 229 -12.75 -11.29 8.76
C SER A 229 -14.16 -10.90 9.26
N ALA A 230 -14.37 -9.62 9.58
CA ALA A 230 -15.67 -9.11 10.03
C ALA A 230 -16.76 -9.11 8.94
N LYS A 231 -16.34 -9.15 7.66
CA LYS A 231 -17.24 -9.19 6.48
C LYS A 231 -17.47 -10.60 5.92
N GLY A 232 -17.05 -11.64 6.64
CA GLY A 232 -17.31 -13.03 6.28
C GLY A 232 -16.49 -13.57 5.11
N PHE A 233 -15.31 -13.02 4.86
CA PHE A 233 -14.36 -13.60 3.91
C PHE A 233 -13.76 -14.90 4.47
N ALA A 234 -13.45 -15.86 3.61
CA ALA A 234 -12.43 -16.85 3.89
C ALA A 234 -11.06 -16.18 3.81
N MET A 235 -10.13 -16.60 4.66
CA MET A 235 -8.84 -15.94 4.80
C MET A 235 -7.69 -16.90 4.51
N VAL A 236 -6.70 -16.43 3.73
CA VAL A 236 -5.41 -17.10 3.56
C VAL A 236 -4.33 -16.09 3.92
N VAL A 237 -3.56 -16.38 4.94
CA VAL A 237 -2.52 -15.48 5.42
C VAL A 237 -1.18 -16.20 5.46
N TYR A 238 -0.21 -15.66 4.72
CA TYR A 238 1.19 -16.08 4.82
C TYR A 238 1.90 -15.20 5.83
N ASP A 239 2.32 -15.80 6.92
CA ASP A 239 3.01 -15.13 8.03
C ASP A 239 4.51 -15.41 7.96
N TYR A 240 5.27 -14.45 7.44
CA TYR A 240 6.73 -14.57 7.28
C TYR A 240 7.46 -14.72 8.62
N LYS A 241 6.93 -14.09 9.66
CA LYS A 241 7.49 -14.12 11.03
C LYS A 241 6.49 -14.73 12.00
N PHE A 242 6.16 -16.00 11.79
CA PHE A 242 5.26 -16.73 12.68
C PHE A 242 5.74 -16.61 14.15
N PRO A 243 4.82 -16.32 15.13
CA PRO A 243 3.35 -16.28 15.03
C PRO A 243 2.74 -14.87 14.96
N THR A 244 3.40 -13.89 14.35
CA THR A 244 3.01 -12.47 14.41
C THR A 244 1.61 -12.20 13.85
N LEU A 245 1.34 -12.58 12.60
CA LEU A 245 0.01 -12.44 11.99
C LEU A 245 -0.95 -13.55 12.40
N ALA A 246 -0.42 -14.72 12.72
CA ALA A 246 -1.17 -15.88 13.16
C ALA A 246 -2.06 -15.58 14.38
N THR A 247 -1.49 -14.97 15.40
CA THR A 247 -2.19 -14.60 16.64
C THR A 247 -3.33 -13.63 16.37
N LYS A 248 -3.09 -12.62 15.51
CA LYS A 248 -4.10 -11.63 15.11
C LYS A 248 -5.23 -12.26 14.30
N LEU A 249 -4.88 -13.09 13.33
CA LEU A 249 -5.85 -13.81 12.51
C LEU A 249 -6.74 -14.73 13.36
N TYR A 250 -6.13 -15.47 14.29
CA TYR A 250 -6.86 -16.37 15.17
C TYR A 250 -7.81 -15.62 16.12
N TYR A 251 -7.36 -14.49 16.66
CA TYR A 251 -8.21 -13.62 17.47
C TYR A 251 -9.45 -13.15 16.69
N HIS A 252 -9.26 -12.61 15.48
CA HIS A 252 -10.37 -12.14 14.65
C HIS A 252 -11.28 -13.28 14.20
N TYR A 253 -10.72 -14.45 13.92
CA TYR A 253 -11.50 -15.66 13.66
C TYR A 253 -12.42 -15.99 14.84
N LYS A 254 -11.88 -16.10 16.04
CA LYS A 254 -12.67 -16.43 17.26
C LYS A 254 -13.71 -15.36 17.58
N LYS A 255 -13.33 -14.10 17.54
CA LYS A 255 -14.24 -12.97 17.77
C LYS A 255 -15.41 -12.96 16.78
N ASN A 256 -15.15 -13.13 15.51
CA ASN A 256 -16.19 -13.11 14.48
C ASN A 256 -17.00 -14.41 14.46
N GLN A 257 -16.43 -15.54 14.90
CA GLN A 257 -17.16 -16.77 15.13
C GLN A 257 -18.21 -16.57 16.23
N GLN A 258 -17.85 -15.98 17.36
CA GLN A 258 -18.77 -15.68 18.46
C GLN A 258 -19.87 -14.68 18.04
N LEU A 259 -19.55 -13.74 17.16
CA LEU A 259 -20.51 -12.75 16.62
C LEU A 259 -21.38 -13.28 15.48
N GLY A 260 -21.20 -14.53 15.06
CA GLY A 260 -21.96 -15.12 13.94
C GLY A 260 -21.69 -14.46 12.57
N LYS A 261 -20.52 -13.82 12.40
CA LYS A 261 -20.15 -13.13 11.16
C LYS A 261 -19.39 -13.99 10.17
N LEU A 262 -18.86 -15.13 10.61
CA LEU A 262 -18.17 -16.07 9.74
C LEU A 262 -19.16 -16.90 8.93
N PRO A 263 -18.75 -17.40 7.75
CA PRO A 263 -19.52 -18.41 7.04
C PRO A 263 -19.79 -19.64 7.93
N GLU A 264 -20.95 -20.26 7.76
CA GLU A 264 -21.33 -21.44 8.53
C GLU A 264 -20.33 -22.60 8.33
N GLY A 265 -19.94 -23.26 9.43
CA GLY A 265 -18.98 -24.37 9.39
C GLY A 265 -17.54 -23.96 9.12
N CYS A 266 -17.21 -22.67 9.14
CA CYS A 266 -15.85 -22.19 8.88
C CYS A 266 -14.83 -22.76 9.86
N LYS A 267 -13.77 -23.39 9.31
CA LYS A 267 -12.69 -24.02 10.07
C LYS A 267 -11.44 -23.14 10.08
N PHE A 268 -10.58 -23.29 11.09
CA PHE A 268 -9.27 -22.64 11.16
C PHE A 268 -8.17 -23.68 11.01
N ASN A 269 -7.28 -23.49 10.03
CA ASN A 269 -6.18 -24.38 9.73
C ASN A 269 -4.86 -23.62 9.74
N ILE A 270 -3.79 -24.27 10.20
CA ILE A 270 -2.42 -23.77 10.14
C ILE A 270 -1.55 -24.81 9.45
N ILE A 271 -0.63 -24.38 8.61
CA ILE A 271 0.46 -25.18 8.06
C ILE A 271 1.78 -24.58 8.57
N ASN A 272 2.55 -25.39 9.28
CA ASN A 272 3.82 -24.98 9.88
C ASN A 272 4.83 -26.15 9.82
N PHE A 273 5.85 -25.99 8.98
CA PHE A 273 6.89 -27.00 8.78
C PHE A 273 7.96 -27.00 9.87
N VAL A 274 8.00 -26.02 10.75
CA VAL A 274 8.95 -25.96 11.87
C VAL A 274 8.36 -26.62 13.11
N ASP A 275 7.16 -26.19 13.47
CA ASP A 275 6.48 -26.67 14.67
C ASP A 275 5.21 -27.44 14.32
N VAL A 276 5.37 -28.72 14.12
CA VAL A 276 4.32 -29.64 13.67
C VAL A 276 3.13 -29.73 14.63
N GLU A 277 3.28 -29.33 15.91
CA GLU A 277 2.16 -29.31 16.86
C GLU A 277 1.08 -28.32 16.44
N TYR A 278 1.48 -27.21 15.84
CA TYR A 278 0.57 -26.20 15.33
C TYR A 278 0.10 -26.48 13.90
N SER A 279 0.65 -27.51 13.22
CA SER A 279 0.35 -27.76 11.81
C SER A 279 -0.75 -28.79 11.65
N LYS A 280 -1.66 -28.50 10.74
CA LYS A 280 -2.46 -29.53 10.09
C LYS A 280 -1.65 -30.23 9.01
N ARG A 281 -2.01 -31.47 8.69
CA ARG A 281 -1.41 -32.26 7.61
C ARG A 281 -2.20 -32.01 6.33
N VAL A 282 -1.51 -31.83 5.21
CA VAL A 282 -2.11 -31.51 3.92
C VAL A 282 -1.40 -32.25 2.79
N ASN A 283 -2.14 -32.86 1.90
CA ASN A 283 -1.57 -33.48 0.71
C ASN A 283 -1.87 -32.63 -0.53
N PRO A 284 -0.88 -31.89 -1.10
CA PRO A 284 -1.05 -31.12 -2.33
C PRO A 284 -1.00 -31.97 -3.59
N ILE A 285 -0.59 -33.25 -3.51
CA ILE A 285 -0.43 -34.18 -4.63
C ILE A 285 -1.60 -35.15 -4.66
N GLN A 286 -2.77 -34.67 -5.08
CA GLN A 286 -3.98 -35.48 -5.20
C GLN A 286 -4.58 -35.37 -6.59
N GLN A 287 -5.29 -36.39 -7.05
CA GLN A 287 -5.96 -36.38 -8.36
C GLN A 287 -6.94 -35.22 -8.52
N LYS A 288 -7.61 -34.80 -7.45
CA LYS A 288 -8.51 -33.62 -7.49
C LYS A 288 -7.80 -32.30 -7.81
N TYR A 289 -6.48 -32.25 -7.60
CA TYR A 289 -5.65 -31.09 -7.92
C TYR A 289 -4.87 -31.29 -9.22
N ILE A 290 -4.49 -32.54 -9.54
CA ILE A 290 -3.63 -32.92 -10.66
C ILE A 290 -4.36 -34.03 -11.45
N ASN A 291 -5.18 -33.62 -12.39
CA ASN A 291 -6.03 -34.52 -13.14
C ASN A 291 -5.47 -34.97 -14.49
N ASN A 292 -4.35 -34.40 -14.91
CA ASN A 292 -3.69 -34.70 -16.17
C ASN A 292 -2.19 -34.44 -16.10
N LEU A 293 -1.46 -34.89 -17.10
CA LEU A 293 -0.02 -34.76 -17.21
C LEU A 293 0.46 -33.30 -17.25
N ALA A 294 -0.31 -32.41 -17.86
CA ALA A 294 0.02 -30.98 -17.91
C ALA A 294 0.00 -30.35 -16.50
N ALA A 295 -0.98 -30.72 -15.67
CA ALA A 295 -1.05 -30.27 -14.27
C ALA A 295 0.08 -30.86 -13.41
N ALA A 296 0.55 -32.08 -13.72
CA ALA A 296 1.73 -32.65 -13.08
C ALA A 296 3.00 -31.87 -13.47
N SER A 297 3.16 -31.52 -14.76
CA SER A 297 4.27 -30.70 -15.25
C SER A 297 4.29 -29.31 -14.62
N GLU A 298 3.14 -28.65 -14.51
CA GLU A 298 3.01 -27.36 -13.84
C GLU A 298 3.39 -27.45 -12.35
N THR A 299 3.07 -28.58 -11.70
CA THR A 299 3.46 -28.80 -10.29
C THR A 299 4.96 -28.95 -10.14
N ALA A 300 5.56 -29.74 -11.01
CA ALA A 300 7.01 -29.97 -11.04
C ALA A 300 7.77 -28.66 -11.32
N GLU A 301 7.32 -27.89 -12.31
CA GLU A 301 7.88 -26.60 -12.66
C GLU A 301 7.83 -25.63 -11.46
N THR A 302 6.65 -25.45 -10.84
CA THR A 302 6.46 -24.59 -9.67
C THR A 302 7.42 -24.96 -8.53
N LEU A 303 7.55 -26.24 -8.24
CA LEU A 303 8.43 -26.70 -7.16
C LEU A 303 9.89 -26.43 -7.46
N LEU A 304 10.35 -26.75 -8.68
CA LEU A 304 11.74 -26.56 -9.08
C LEU A 304 12.12 -25.08 -9.18
N GLU A 305 11.28 -24.24 -9.76
CA GLU A 305 11.49 -22.79 -9.80
C GLU A 305 11.58 -22.18 -8.39
N SER A 306 10.72 -22.62 -7.48
CA SER A 306 10.75 -22.17 -6.08
C SER A 306 12.05 -22.56 -5.36
N LEU A 307 12.62 -23.72 -5.68
CA LEU A 307 13.89 -24.19 -5.12
C LEU A 307 15.12 -23.53 -5.77
N GLN A 308 14.97 -23.05 -7.00
CA GLN A 308 16.02 -22.36 -7.75
C GLN A 308 16.01 -20.83 -7.58
N LYS A 309 15.08 -20.31 -6.80
CA LYS A 309 14.91 -18.89 -6.52
C LYS A 309 16.25 -18.16 -6.36
N GLY A 310 16.40 -17.02 -7.03
CA GLY A 310 17.61 -16.20 -6.96
C GLY A 310 18.78 -16.65 -7.85
N LYS A 311 18.66 -17.74 -8.62
CA LYS A 311 19.63 -18.06 -9.67
C LYS A 311 19.32 -17.24 -10.92
N LYS A 312 20.33 -16.46 -11.36
CA LYS A 312 20.20 -15.57 -12.53
C LYS A 312 19.78 -16.35 -13.78
N GLU A 313 18.84 -15.82 -14.53
CA GLU A 313 18.61 -16.13 -15.94
C GLU A 313 19.89 -15.77 -16.73
N GLY A 314 20.78 -16.72 -16.88
CA GLY A 314 22.06 -16.47 -17.56
C GLY A 314 22.78 -17.77 -17.95
N GLY A 315 22.14 -18.91 -17.71
CA GLY A 315 22.64 -20.20 -18.21
C GLY A 315 22.46 -20.30 -19.71
N GLY A 316 23.52 -20.74 -20.42
CA GLY A 316 23.44 -21.04 -21.84
C GLY A 316 22.38 -22.13 -22.14
N GLY A 317 22.09 -22.39 -23.41
CA GLY A 317 21.04 -23.36 -23.81
C GLY A 317 21.16 -24.76 -23.18
N SER A 318 22.33 -25.16 -22.66
CA SER A 318 22.54 -26.38 -21.89
C SER A 318 21.82 -26.37 -20.55
N ASP A 319 21.86 -25.28 -19.82
CA ASP A 319 21.22 -25.17 -18.49
C ASP A 319 19.70 -25.24 -18.60
N GLN A 320 19.13 -24.61 -19.62
CA GLN A 320 17.70 -24.67 -19.89
C GLN A 320 17.26 -26.11 -20.27
N PHE A 321 18.07 -26.83 -21.02
CA PHE A 321 17.81 -28.23 -21.33
C PHE A 321 17.78 -29.11 -20.07
N PHE A 322 18.76 -28.96 -19.18
CA PHE A 322 18.79 -29.72 -17.92
C PHE A 322 17.64 -29.38 -17.00
N GLN A 323 17.26 -28.11 -16.92
CA GLN A 323 16.09 -27.69 -16.13
C GLN A 323 14.79 -28.30 -16.67
N THR A 324 14.54 -28.17 -17.97
CA THR A 324 13.34 -28.76 -18.61
C THR A 324 13.30 -30.27 -18.44
N SER A 325 14.44 -30.93 -18.53
CA SER A 325 14.55 -32.35 -18.28
C SER A 325 14.18 -32.71 -16.83
N ALA A 326 14.71 -31.97 -15.86
CA ALA A 326 14.38 -32.18 -14.45
C ALA A 326 12.87 -31.99 -14.17
N VAL A 327 12.23 -30.98 -14.78
CA VAL A 327 10.77 -30.76 -14.69
C VAL A 327 10.01 -31.96 -15.26
N ASN A 328 10.35 -32.42 -16.45
CA ASN A 328 9.70 -33.56 -17.09
C ASN A 328 9.84 -34.84 -16.27
N PHE A 329 11.02 -35.07 -15.71
CA PHE A 329 11.25 -36.27 -14.88
C PHE A 329 10.44 -36.22 -13.57
N LEU A 330 10.43 -35.09 -12.89
CA LEU A 330 9.59 -34.90 -11.68
C LEU A 330 8.11 -35.02 -12.02
N ALA A 331 7.65 -34.44 -13.13
CA ALA A 331 6.27 -34.56 -13.60
C ALA A 331 5.88 -36.02 -13.86
N ALA A 332 6.80 -36.81 -14.47
CA ALA A 332 6.60 -38.23 -14.67
C ALA A 332 6.41 -38.98 -13.33
N CYS A 333 7.27 -38.71 -12.35
CA CYS A 333 7.12 -39.27 -11.00
C CYS A 333 5.81 -38.89 -10.35
N ILE A 334 5.45 -37.59 -10.34
CA ILE A 334 4.20 -37.09 -9.77
C ILE A 334 2.99 -37.80 -10.40
N TYR A 335 2.95 -37.87 -11.73
CA TYR A 335 1.81 -38.43 -12.42
C TYR A 335 1.70 -39.96 -12.23
N PHE A 336 2.83 -40.66 -12.21
CA PHE A 336 2.87 -42.07 -11.87
C PHE A 336 2.28 -42.35 -10.49
N PHE A 337 2.72 -41.63 -9.45
CA PHE A 337 2.22 -41.83 -8.08
C PHE A 337 0.74 -41.50 -7.93
N ILE A 338 0.22 -40.53 -8.66
CA ILE A 338 -1.22 -40.21 -8.68
C ILE A 338 -2.03 -41.38 -9.26
N ASN A 339 -1.48 -42.09 -10.25
CA ASN A 339 -2.18 -43.18 -10.95
C ASN A 339 -1.94 -44.56 -10.32
N TYR A 340 -0.86 -44.75 -9.55
CA TYR A 340 -0.53 -46.04 -8.99
C TYR A 340 -1.49 -46.47 -7.89
N GLY A 341 -2.13 -47.65 -8.07
CA GLY A 341 -2.97 -48.28 -7.05
C GLY A 341 -4.15 -47.38 -6.58
N LYS A 342 -4.84 -46.73 -7.53
CA LYS A 342 -5.96 -45.82 -7.20
C LYS A 342 -7.03 -46.52 -6.37
N GLU A 343 -7.42 -45.88 -5.29
CA GLU A 343 -8.48 -46.25 -4.40
C GLU A 343 -9.59 -45.19 -4.41
N PRO A 344 -10.89 -45.60 -4.40
CA PRO A 344 -12.02 -44.66 -4.44
C PRO A 344 -12.35 -44.15 -3.02
N TYR A 345 -12.74 -42.88 -2.96
CA TYR A 345 -13.16 -42.21 -1.72
C TYR A 345 -14.50 -41.51 -1.90
N ASP A 346 -15.28 -41.45 -0.81
CA ASP A 346 -16.51 -40.68 -0.75
C ASP A 346 -16.24 -39.18 -0.50
N LYS A 347 -17.32 -38.36 -0.42
CA LYS A 347 -17.25 -36.93 -0.16
C LYS A 347 -16.70 -36.59 1.22
N ASP A 348 -16.81 -37.50 2.15
CA ASP A 348 -16.39 -37.37 3.54
C ASP A 348 -14.98 -37.91 3.78
N GLY A 349 -14.28 -38.32 2.71
CA GLY A 349 -12.89 -38.83 2.77
C GLY A 349 -12.82 -40.29 3.25
N LYS A 350 -13.91 -41.02 3.28
CA LYS A 350 -13.88 -42.45 3.61
C LYS A 350 -13.58 -43.26 2.37
N MET A 351 -12.65 -44.21 2.51
CA MET A 351 -12.32 -45.14 1.45
C MET A 351 -13.50 -46.03 1.11
N LEU A 352 -13.78 -46.16 -0.19
CA LEU A 352 -14.83 -47.04 -0.71
C LEU A 352 -14.20 -48.35 -1.20
N ILE A 353 -15.00 -49.37 -1.41
CA ILE A 353 -14.56 -50.69 -1.83
C ILE A 353 -14.74 -50.81 -3.35
N ALA A 354 -13.62 -50.83 -4.10
CA ALA A 354 -13.66 -51.12 -5.52
C ALA A 354 -13.79 -52.62 -5.77
N GLU A 355 -14.80 -53.02 -6.54
CA GLU A 355 -14.98 -54.40 -6.91
C GLU A 355 -13.86 -54.84 -7.86
N LYS A 356 -13.26 -55.99 -7.57
CA LYS A 356 -12.23 -56.60 -8.42
C LYS A 356 -12.67 -58.04 -8.72
N VAL A 357 -12.68 -58.42 -10.00
CA VAL A 357 -13.00 -59.77 -10.46
C VAL A 357 -11.76 -60.43 -11.03
N LEU A 358 -11.59 -61.68 -10.74
CA LEU A 358 -10.49 -62.50 -11.28
C LEU A 358 -10.68 -62.68 -12.79
N ASP A 359 -9.77 -62.18 -13.62
CA ASP A 359 -9.77 -62.45 -15.05
C ASP A 359 -9.31 -63.89 -15.32
N PRO A 360 -10.15 -64.73 -15.89
CA PRO A 360 -9.83 -66.16 -16.10
C PRO A 360 -8.65 -66.36 -17.05
N LYS A 361 -8.34 -65.41 -17.92
CA LYS A 361 -7.28 -65.50 -18.90
C LYS A 361 -5.92 -65.08 -18.34
N THR A 362 -5.90 -64.12 -17.46
CA THR A 362 -4.64 -63.60 -16.91
C THR A 362 -4.40 -63.98 -15.47
N MET A 363 -5.39 -64.65 -14.80
CA MET A 363 -5.38 -64.98 -13.38
C MET A 363 -5.09 -63.77 -12.48
N GLN A 364 -5.41 -62.55 -12.93
CA GLN A 364 -5.22 -61.33 -12.19
C GLN A 364 -6.56 -60.71 -11.82
N MET A 365 -6.62 -60.07 -10.65
CA MET A 365 -7.79 -59.29 -10.22
C MET A 365 -7.88 -58.00 -11.01
N LYS A 366 -8.93 -57.87 -11.84
CA LYS A 366 -9.23 -56.64 -12.62
C LYS A 366 -10.38 -55.88 -12.00
N PRO A 367 -10.28 -54.52 -11.90
CA PRO A 367 -11.39 -53.74 -11.41
C PRO A 367 -12.56 -53.81 -12.41
N THR A 368 -13.78 -54.02 -11.93
CA THR A 368 -15.02 -53.99 -12.72
C THR A 368 -15.51 -52.58 -13.02
N GLY A 369 -14.97 -51.57 -12.32
CA GLY A 369 -15.44 -50.21 -12.36
C GLY A 369 -16.54 -49.91 -11.34
N LYS A 370 -17.09 -50.90 -10.68
CA LYS A 370 -18.09 -50.74 -9.65
C LYS A 370 -17.43 -50.45 -8.30
N VAL A 371 -18.02 -49.55 -7.54
CA VAL A 371 -17.56 -49.15 -6.22
C VAL A 371 -18.70 -49.24 -5.23
N PHE A 372 -18.42 -49.80 -4.04
CA PHE A 372 -19.39 -50.01 -2.99
C PHE A 372 -19.00 -49.25 -1.71
N ASN A 373 -20.01 -48.80 -0.97
CA ASN A 373 -19.79 -48.27 0.36
C ASN A 373 -19.65 -49.46 1.37
N HIS A 374 -19.32 -49.14 2.62
CA HIS A 374 -19.19 -50.15 3.66
C HIS A 374 -20.53 -50.87 4.00
N ALA A 375 -21.67 -50.37 3.55
CA ALA A 375 -22.97 -51.01 3.68
C ALA A 375 -23.29 -51.98 2.52
N GLY A 376 -22.39 -52.07 1.51
CA GLY A 376 -22.57 -52.93 0.34
C GLY A 376 -23.43 -52.33 -0.76
N GLU A 377 -23.71 -51.02 -0.73
CA GLU A 377 -24.45 -50.30 -1.76
C GLU A 377 -23.48 -49.77 -2.85
N GLU A 378 -23.86 -49.91 -4.12
CA GLU A 378 -23.10 -49.35 -5.23
C GLU A 378 -23.21 -47.83 -5.22
N VAL A 379 -22.06 -47.16 -5.17
CA VAL A 379 -21.97 -45.68 -5.08
C VAL A 379 -20.91 -45.14 -6.04
N GLU A 380 -21.13 -43.92 -6.53
CA GLU A 380 -20.11 -43.25 -7.30
C GLU A 380 -19.08 -42.61 -6.37
N PRO A 381 -17.76 -42.88 -6.59
CA PRO A 381 -16.73 -42.26 -5.79
C PRO A 381 -16.64 -40.75 -6.06
N ALA A 382 -16.45 -39.96 -5.00
CA ALA A 382 -16.27 -38.51 -5.16
C ALA A 382 -14.90 -38.16 -5.78
N TYR A 383 -13.90 -38.98 -5.45
CA TYR A 383 -12.54 -38.87 -6.04
C TYR A 383 -11.79 -40.18 -5.86
N TRP A 384 -10.72 -40.32 -6.65
CA TRP A 384 -9.77 -41.40 -6.54
C TRP A 384 -8.45 -40.87 -6.00
N LEU A 385 -7.76 -41.65 -5.17
CA LEU A 385 -6.46 -41.31 -4.62
C LEU A 385 -5.47 -42.43 -4.89
N GLY A 386 -4.31 -42.13 -5.44
CA GLY A 386 -3.24 -43.11 -5.60
C GLY A 386 -2.73 -43.61 -4.26
N LYS A 387 -2.41 -44.89 -4.17
CA LYS A 387 -2.01 -45.54 -2.91
C LYS A 387 -0.86 -44.85 -2.19
N TYR A 388 0.05 -44.22 -2.93
CA TYR A 388 1.22 -43.51 -2.42
C TYR A 388 1.32 -42.10 -3.02
N SER A 389 0.19 -41.49 -3.34
CA SER A 389 0.11 -40.20 -4.00
C SER A 389 0.35 -39.06 -3.03
N ASP A 390 1.58 -38.89 -2.59
CA ASP A 390 2.02 -37.74 -1.78
C ASP A 390 3.49 -37.39 -2.05
N MET A 391 3.90 -36.22 -1.55
CA MET A 391 5.27 -35.73 -1.75
C MET A 391 6.33 -36.59 -1.04
N PRO A 392 6.15 -37.07 0.20
CA PRO A 392 7.09 -37.94 0.88
C PRO A 392 7.48 -39.19 0.09
N HIS A 393 6.50 -39.90 -0.47
CA HIS A 393 6.76 -41.10 -1.28
C HIS A 393 7.49 -40.78 -2.57
N ILE A 394 7.14 -39.66 -3.24
CA ILE A 394 7.85 -39.20 -4.44
C ILE A 394 9.31 -38.86 -4.10
N LEU A 395 9.55 -38.11 -3.01
CA LEU A 395 10.91 -37.75 -2.59
C LEU A 395 11.75 -39.00 -2.23
N SER A 396 11.14 -39.96 -1.53
CA SER A 396 11.78 -41.24 -1.19
C SER A 396 12.12 -42.05 -2.46
N PHE A 397 11.19 -42.12 -3.43
CA PHE A 397 11.38 -42.80 -4.70
C PHE A 397 12.50 -42.19 -5.53
N LEU A 398 12.64 -40.86 -5.55
CA LEU A 398 13.73 -40.17 -6.25
C LEU A 398 15.13 -40.51 -5.71
N ASN A 399 15.25 -41.06 -4.51
CA ASN A 399 16.53 -41.54 -3.96
C ASN A 399 16.96 -42.93 -4.41
N GLU A 400 16.05 -43.68 -5.06
CA GLU A 400 16.36 -45.02 -5.61
C GLU A 400 17.31 -44.96 -6.82
N SER A 401 17.86 -46.11 -7.24
CA SER A 401 18.74 -46.15 -8.40
C SER A 401 18.00 -45.77 -9.69
N TYR A 402 18.69 -45.11 -10.62
CA TYR A 402 18.07 -44.69 -11.90
C TYR A 402 17.46 -45.89 -12.64
N GLN A 403 18.14 -47.02 -12.65
CA GLN A 403 17.64 -48.24 -13.26
C GLN A 403 16.31 -48.70 -12.65
N THR A 404 16.21 -48.64 -11.31
CA THR A 404 14.97 -48.97 -10.58
C THR A 404 13.86 -48.00 -10.93
N ILE A 405 14.14 -46.70 -10.92
CA ILE A 405 13.17 -45.66 -11.21
C ILE A 405 12.62 -45.83 -12.63
N PHE A 406 13.46 -45.96 -13.64
CA PHE A 406 13.01 -46.15 -15.01
C PHE A 406 12.22 -47.41 -15.21
N ASN A 407 12.66 -48.55 -14.66
CA ASN A 407 11.94 -49.80 -14.75
C ASN A 407 10.52 -49.73 -14.14
N VAL A 408 10.34 -48.91 -13.10
CA VAL A 408 9.04 -48.66 -12.49
C VAL A 408 8.20 -47.72 -13.36
N LEU A 409 8.75 -46.59 -13.78
CA LEU A 409 8.01 -45.59 -14.57
C LEU A 409 7.58 -46.11 -15.95
N GLU A 410 8.39 -46.98 -16.56
CA GLU A 410 8.04 -47.62 -17.85
C GLU A 410 6.85 -48.57 -17.79
N THR A 411 6.39 -48.92 -16.60
CA THR A 411 5.15 -49.73 -16.45
C THR A 411 3.89 -48.93 -16.74
N ASP A 412 4.00 -47.60 -16.78
CA ASP A 412 2.87 -46.68 -17.08
C ASP A 412 3.06 -46.04 -18.47
N ASN A 413 2.23 -46.45 -19.43
CA ASN A 413 2.31 -45.97 -20.82
C ASN A 413 1.97 -44.45 -20.94
N GLU A 414 1.26 -43.85 -20.02
CA GLU A 414 0.92 -42.42 -20.05
C GLU A 414 2.14 -41.54 -19.71
N VAL A 415 3.09 -42.08 -18.95
CA VAL A 415 4.31 -41.40 -18.52
C VAL A 415 5.44 -41.55 -19.56
N ALA A 416 5.41 -42.61 -20.40
CA ALA A 416 6.44 -42.94 -21.36
C ALA A 416 6.92 -41.77 -22.27
N PRO A 417 6.05 -40.85 -22.77
CA PRO A 417 6.50 -39.73 -23.57
C PRO A 417 7.47 -38.77 -22.85
N LEU A 418 7.36 -38.61 -21.55
CA LEU A 418 8.27 -37.77 -20.76
C LEU A 418 9.63 -38.42 -20.51
N LEU A 419 9.74 -39.74 -20.68
CA LEU A 419 10.94 -40.51 -20.39
C LEU A 419 11.88 -40.66 -21.60
N GLY A 420 11.43 -40.31 -22.80
CA GLY A 420 12.18 -40.55 -24.06
C GLY A 420 13.63 -40.05 -24.01
N PRO A 421 13.94 -38.83 -23.65
CA PRO A 421 15.30 -38.32 -23.57
C PRO A 421 16.19 -39.11 -22.59
N PHE A 422 15.63 -39.53 -21.47
CA PHE A 422 16.36 -40.27 -20.43
C PHE A 422 16.59 -41.71 -20.80
N GLN A 423 15.62 -42.37 -21.44
CA GLN A 423 15.77 -43.74 -21.96
C GLN A 423 16.90 -43.84 -22.98
N THR A 424 17.06 -42.85 -23.85
CA THR A 424 18.13 -42.79 -24.82
C THR A 424 19.48 -42.67 -24.12
N ALA A 425 19.63 -41.81 -23.14
CA ALA A 425 20.84 -41.69 -22.35
C ALA A 425 21.18 -42.99 -21.58
N LEU A 426 20.16 -43.62 -21.00
CA LEU A 426 20.34 -44.88 -20.27
C LEU A 426 20.77 -46.04 -21.18
N LYS A 427 20.14 -46.20 -22.37
CA LYS A 427 20.49 -47.21 -23.38
C LYS A 427 21.91 -47.03 -23.90
N ASN A 428 22.31 -45.79 -24.11
CA ASN A 428 23.67 -45.46 -24.59
C ASN A 428 24.72 -45.47 -23.48
N LYS A 429 24.33 -45.81 -22.24
CA LYS A 429 25.20 -45.77 -21.03
C LYS A 429 25.84 -44.39 -20.81
N ALA A 430 25.20 -43.33 -21.24
CA ALA A 430 25.65 -41.94 -21.05
C ALA A 430 25.30 -41.47 -19.63
N MET A 431 25.98 -42.04 -18.62
CA MET A 431 25.66 -41.81 -17.20
C MET A 431 25.91 -40.36 -16.77
N GLU A 432 26.94 -39.70 -17.32
CA GLU A 432 27.22 -38.29 -17.05
C GLU A 432 26.09 -37.37 -17.51
N GLN A 433 25.53 -37.67 -18.70
CA GLN A 433 24.36 -36.90 -19.18
C GLN A 433 23.12 -37.16 -18.33
N LEU A 434 22.90 -38.41 -17.93
CA LEU A 434 21.78 -38.77 -17.06
C LEU A 434 21.92 -38.13 -15.70
N GLU A 435 23.12 -38.11 -15.12
CA GLU A 435 23.41 -37.41 -13.86
C GLU A 435 23.19 -35.90 -13.99
N GLY A 436 23.58 -35.27 -15.08
CA GLY A 436 23.30 -33.86 -15.34
C GLY A 436 21.82 -33.56 -15.39
N MET A 437 20.97 -34.42 -15.99
CA MET A 437 19.53 -34.23 -16.09
C MET A 437 18.79 -34.48 -14.77
N ILE A 438 19.18 -35.48 -13.99
CA ILE A 438 18.43 -35.92 -12.80
C ILE A 438 19.15 -35.56 -11.50
N GLY A 439 20.50 -35.52 -11.51
CA GLY A 439 21.31 -35.24 -10.34
C GLY A 439 20.98 -33.85 -9.75
N THR A 440 20.80 -32.87 -10.62
CA THR A 440 20.36 -31.51 -10.19
C THR A 440 19.00 -31.57 -9.45
N LEU A 441 18.05 -32.36 -9.97
CA LEU A 441 16.75 -32.54 -9.29
C LEU A 441 16.94 -33.16 -7.91
N ARG A 442 17.76 -34.19 -7.78
CA ARG A 442 18.04 -34.85 -6.49
C ARG A 442 18.63 -33.89 -5.46
N VAL A 443 19.60 -33.08 -5.89
CA VAL A 443 20.21 -32.07 -5.00
C VAL A 443 19.17 -31.10 -4.46
N TYR A 444 18.24 -30.62 -5.31
CA TYR A 444 17.19 -29.70 -4.85
C TYR A 444 16.14 -30.40 -3.98
N THR A 445 15.68 -31.56 -4.39
CA THR A 445 14.60 -32.28 -3.69
C THR A 445 15.06 -32.90 -2.38
N SER A 446 16.36 -33.30 -2.25
CA SER A 446 16.91 -33.82 -1.00
C SER A 446 16.76 -32.84 0.18
N ARG A 447 16.81 -31.54 -0.07
CA ARG A 447 16.61 -30.51 0.95
C ARG A 447 15.19 -30.50 1.52
N LEU A 448 14.20 -30.97 0.76
CA LEU A 448 12.81 -31.06 1.18
C LEU A 448 12.53 -32.29 2.03
N ALA A 449 13.41 -33.28 2.05
CA ALA A 449 13.24 -34.56 2.74
C ALA A 449 13.55 -34.46 4.24
N THR A 450 12.76 -33.64 4.95
CA THR A 450 12.80 -33.51 6.41
C THR A 450 11.73 -34.37 7.07
N LYS A 451 11.91 -34.76 8.34
CA LYS A 451 10.90 -35.54 9.09
C LYS A 451 9.58 -34.76 9.20
N GLU A 452 9.66 -33.45 9.38
CA GLU A 452 8.53 -32.55 9.48
C GLU A 452 7.75 -32.45 8.15
N SER A 453 8.46 -32.30 7.02
CA SER A 453 7.80 -32.25 5.70
C SER A 453 7.13 -33.58 5.34
N TYR A 454 7.75 -34.70 5.69
CA TYR A 454 7.17 -36.04 5.51
C TYR A 454 5.91 -36.24 6.36
N TRP A 455 5.90 -35.72 7.59
CA TRP A 455 4.73 -35.75 8.44
C TRP A 455 3.57 -34.92 7.88
N ILE A 456 3.85 -33.69 7.48
CA ILE A 456 2.83 -32.73 7.04
C ILE A 456 2.24 -33.09 5.69
N PHE A 457 3.05 -33.57 4.76
CA PHE A 457 2.60 -33.90 3.40
C PHE A 457 2.15 -35.35 3.20
N HIS A 458 2.14 -36.17 4.23
CA HIS A 458 1.73 -37.56 4.12
C HIS A 458 0.27 -37.69 3.65
N LYS A 459 -0.01 -38.71 2.82
CA LYS A 459 -1.34 -38.96 2.23
C LYS A 459 -2.46 -39.11 3.26
N ASP A 460 -2.17 -39.69 4.44
CA ASP A 460 -3.12 -39.87 5.53
C ASP A 460 -3.24 -38.62 6.41
N GLY A 461 -3.12 -37.44 5.78
CA GLY A 461 -3.21 -36.15 6.46
C GLY A 461 -4.61 -35.81 6.95
N ASP A 462 -4.70 -34.67 7.60
CA ASP A 462 -5.98 -34.11 8.01
C ASP A 462 -6.84 -33.78 6.80
N ASP A 463 -8.12 -34.03 6.96
CA ASP A 463 -9.08 -33.84 5.87
C ASP A 463 -9.51 -32.37 5.78
N PHE A 464 -8.73 -31.55 5.05
CA PHE A 464 -9.20 -30.25 4.62
C PHE A 464 -8.82 -29.97 3.15
N ASP A 465 -9.74 -29.34 2.42
CA ASP A 465 -9.52 -28.96 1.04
C ASP A 465 -8.84 -27.57 0.96
N LEU A 466 -7.87 -27.42 0.07
CA LEU A 466 -7.25 -26.14 -0.24
C LEU A 466 -8.22 -25.15 -0.94
N LYS A 467 -9.43 -25.59 -1.32
CA LYS A 467 -10.51 -24.70 -1.78
C LYS A 467 -11.19 -23.99 -0.61
N VAL A 468 -10.47 -23.10 0.06
CA VAL A 468 -10.97 -22.35 1.23
C VAL A 468 -12.24 -21.54 0.97
N SER A 469 -12.56 -21.29 -0.32
CA SER A 469 -13.72 -20.52 -0.80
C SER A 469 -14.99 -21.36 -0.96
N ASP A 470 -14.96 -22.66 -0.65
CA ASP A 470 -16.14 -23.51 -0.80
C ASP A 470 -17.20 -23.14 0.24
N PRO A 471 -18.41 -22.76 -0.17
CA PRO A 471 -19.50 -22.47 0.78
C PRO A 471 -19.86 -23.62 1.71
N LYS A 472 -19.61 -24.87 1.31
CA LYS A 472 -19.90 -26.07 2.12
C LYS A 472 -18.83 -26.36 3.16
N SER A 473 -17.60 -25.91 2.93
CA SER A 473 -16.46 -26.13 3.82
C SER A 473 -15.51 -24.93 3.82
N PRO A 474 -16.02 -23.74 4.21
CA PRO A 474 -15.20 -22.54 4.25
C PRO A 474 -14.10 -22.69 5.28
N SER A 475 -12.95 -22.08 5.03
CA SER A 475 -11.86 -22.15 6.01
C SER A 475 -10.96 -20.93 6.00
N TYR A 476 -10.32 -20.71 7.14
CA TYR A 476 -9.14 -19.86 7.28
C TYR A 476 -7.92 -20.76 7.21
N LEU A 477 -6.94 -20.32 6.44
CA LEU A 477 -5.65 -21.00 6.32
C LEU A 477 -4.52 -20.02 6.64
N LEU A 478 -3.76 -20.36 7.66
CA LEU A 478 -2.50 -19.70 7.95
C LEU A 478 -1.35 -20.56 7.41
N ILE A 479 -0.45 -19.94 6.69
CA ILE A 479 0.78 -20.56 6.17
C ILE A 479 1.95 -19.89 6.90
N ALA A 480 2.60 -20.65 7.78
CA ALA A 480 3.73 -20.17 8.58
C ALA A 480 5.05 -20.27 7.82
N ASN A 481 5.94 -19.30 8.03
CA ASN A 481 7.33 -19.37 7.60
C ASN A 481 8.26 -19.12 8.77
N ASP A 482 9.54 -19.46 8.56
CA ASP A 482 10.64 -19.17 9.48
C ASP A 482 11.78 -18.52 8.68
N PRO A 483 12.21 -17.31 9.03
CA PRO A 483 13.31 -16.63 8.36
C PRO A 483 14.64 -17.40 8.31
N GLU A 484 14.89 -18.29 9.30
CA GLU A 484 16.12 -19.09 9.35
C GLU A 484 16.13 -20.24 8.32
N MET A 485 14.93 -20.71 7.91
CA MET A 485 14.76 -21.83 6.99
C MET A 485 14.02 -21.43 5.71
N GLU A 486 14.03 -20.15 5.37
CA GLU A 486 13.23 -19.54 4.29
C GLU A 486 13.29 -20.30 2.96
N SER A 487 14.49 -20.68 2.52
CA SER A 487 14.68 -21.29 1.20
C SER A 487 13.99 -22.67 1.04
N ILE A 488 13.87 -23.43 2.13
CA ILE A 488 13.25 -24.75 2.13
C ILE A 488 11.75 -24.61 2.36
N ILE A 489 11.38 -23.94 3.43
CA ILE A 489 9.97 -23.74 3.82
C ILE A 489 9.23 -22.91 2.79
N GLY A 490 9.90 -21.90 2.19
CA GLY A 490 9.33 -21.10 1.11
C GLY A 490 8.93 -21.93 -0.10
N ALA A 491 9.71 -22.93 -0.49
CA ALA A 491 9.39 -23.82 -1.61
C ALA A 491 8.20 -24.76 -1.29
N LEU A 492 8.14 -25.30 -0.07
CA LEU A 492 7.01 -26.12 0.39
C LEU A 492 5.72 -25.29 0.48
N ASN A 493 5.79 -24.07 1.01
CA ASN A 493 4.69 -23.13 1.08
C ASN A 493 4.22 -22.65 -0.31
N ALA A 494 5.14 -22.46 -1.24
CA ALA A 494 4.83 -22.11 -2.63
C ALA A 494 4.01 -23.20 -3.32
N LEU A 495 4.33 -24.48 -3.10
CA LEU A 495 3.55 -25.59 -3.61
C LEU A 495 2.10 -25.56 -3.11
N ILE A 496 1.91 -25.35 -1.81
CA ILE A 496 0.58 -25.25 -1.20
C ILE A 496 -0.19 -24.06 -1.75
N LEU A 497 0.44 -22.89 -1.76
CA LEU A 497 -0.20 -21.66 -2.19
C LEU A 497 -0.60 -21.70 -3.68
N ASN A 498 0.27 -22.24 -4.55
CA ASN A 498 -0.08 -22.37 -5.97
C ASN A 498 -1.25 -23.36 -6.20
N ARG A 499 -1.35 -24.43 -5.40
CA ARG A 499 -2.52 -25.33 -5.43
C ARG A 499 -3.78 -24.65 -4.94
N LEU A 500 -3.70 -23.95 -3.81
CA LEU A 500 -4.80 -23.17 -3.26
C LEU A 500 -5.32 -22.15 -4.27
N VAL A 501 -4.44 -21.39 -4.88
CA VAL A 501 -4.80 -20.36 -5.87
C VAL A 501 -5.54 -20.95 -7.07
N THR A 502 -5.07 -22.05 -7.60
CA THR A 502 -5.77 -22.76 -8.68
C THR A 502 -7.18 -23.17 -8.25
N ARG A 503 -7.37 -23.59 -7.00
CA ARG A 503 -8.67 -24.01 -6.47
C ARG A 503 -9.63 -22.86 -6.19
N VAL A 504 -9.16 -21.75 -5.62
CA VAL A 504 -10.02 -20.59 -5.32
C VAL A 504 -10.35 -19.78 -6.56
N ASN A 505 -9.55 -19.87 -7.60
CA ASN A 505 -9.75 -19.15 -8.87
C ASN A 505 -10.67 -19.89 -9.86
N THR A 506 -11.43 -20.87 -9.37
CA THR A 506 -12.41 -21.63 -10.15
C THR A 506 -13.80 -21.53 -9.54
N GLY A 507 -14.84 -21.73 -10.35
CA GLY A 507 -16.23 -21.78 -9.87
C GLY A 507 -16.88 -20.40 -9.73
N GLN A 508 -16.79 -19.58 -10.80
CA GLN A 508 -17.37 -18.23 -10.87
C GLN A 508 -18.79 -18.13 -10.28
N GLY A 509 -18.96 -17.15 -9.39
CA GLY A 509 -20.25 -16.82 -8.77
C GLY A 509 -20.71 -17.74 -7.64
N LYS A 510 -20.11 -18.91 -7.45
CA LYS A 510 -20.47 -19.88 -6.41
C LYS A 510 -19.61 -19.83 -5.15
N ASN A 511 -18.49 -19.13 -5.21
CA ASN A 511 -17.51 -19.05 -4.12
C ASN A 511 -17.88 -17.94 -3.13
N ILE A 512 -17.54 -18.17 -1.85
CA ILE A 512 -17.48 -17.08 -0.87
C ILE A 512 -16.25 -16.19 -1.18
N PRO A 513 -16.27 -14.90 -0.80
CA PRO A 513 -15.12 -14.04 -0.98
C PRO A 513 -13.91 -14.56 -0.21
N VAL A 514 -12.73 -14.47 -0.82
CA VAL A 514 -11.46 -14.89 -0.20
C VAL A 514 -10.51 -13.70 -0.11
N SER A 515 -9.79 -13.59 0.99
CA SER A 515 -8.69 -12.65 1.16
C SER A 515 -7.37 -13.40 1.30
N ILE A 516 -6.50 -13.27 0.30
CA ILE A 516 -5.14 -13.80 0.30
C ILE A 516 -4.21 -12.66 0.69
N ILE A 517 -3.51 -12.82 1.79
CA ILE A 517 -2.57 -11.84 2.33
C ILE A 517 -1.20 -12.47 2.42
N VAL A 518 -0.23 -11.90 1.73
CA VAL A 518 1.17 -12.32 1.74
C VAL A 518 2.00 -11.17 2.31
N ASP A 519 2.53 -11.31 3.52
CA ASP A 519 3.26 -10.25 4.22
C ASP A 519 4.59 -9.88 3.53
N GLU A 520 5.30 -10.89 3.02
CA GLU A 520 6.61 -10.70 2.35
C GLU A 520 6.71 -11.61 1.12
N LEU A 521 6.29 -11.09 -0.04
CA LEU A 521 6.25 -11.86 -1.29
C LEU A 521 7.61 -12.36 -1.76
N PRO A 522 8.72 -11.60 -1.63
CA PRO A 522 10.04 -12.07 -2.05
C PRO A 522 10.53 -13.34 -1.33
N THR A 523 9.97 -13.70 -0.18
CA THR A 523 10.33 -14.93 0.55
C THR A 523 9.69 -16.20 -0.03
N LEU A 524 8.78 -16.02 -0.99
CA LEU A 524 7.94 -17.05 -1.54
C LEU A 524 7.87 -16.90 -3.07
N TYR A 525 8.21 -17.97 -3.81
CA TYR A 525 8.02 -17.93 -5.26
C TYR A 525 6.56 -18.25 -5.62
N PHE A 526 5.79 -17.22 -5.96
CA PHE A 526 4.39 -17.36 -6.30
C PHE A 526 4.21 -17.39 -7.82
N HIS A 527 4.29 -18.59 -8.38
CA HIS A 527 4.14 -18.81 -9.82
C HIS A 527 2.77 -18.30 -10.32
N LYS A 528 2.74 -17.65 -11.48
CA LYS A 528 1.50 -17.13 -12.12
C LYS A 528 0.66 -16.16 -11.27
N ILE A 529 1.30 -15.41 -10.38
CA ILE A 529 0.64 -14.40 -9.56
C ILE A 529 -0.09 -13.34 -10.41
N ASP A 530 0.50 -12.97 -11.55
CA ASP A 530 -0.09 -12.05 -12.53
C ASP A 530 -1.43 -12.55 -13.06
N ARG A 531 -1.55 -13.84 -13.35
CA ARG A 531 -2.81 -14.48 -13.79
C ARG A 531 -3.84 -14.49 -12.68
N LEU A 532 -3.43 -14.79 -11.44
CA LEU A 532 -4.34 -14.73 -10.31
C LEU A 532 -4.97 -13.35 -10.20
N ILE A 533 -4.16 -12.29 -10.16
CA ILE A 533 -4.66 -10.92 -10.00
C ILE A 533 -5.58 -10.55 -11.16
N GLY A 534 -5.22 -10.91 -12.40
CA GLY A 534 -6.03 -10.63 -13.59
C GLY A 534 -7.40 -11.31 -13.59
N THR A 535 -7.52 -12.50 -13.00
CA THR A 535 -8.75 -13.31 -12.98
C THR A 535 -9.49 -13.32 -11.64
N ALA A 536 -8.84 -12.87 -10.58
CA ALA A 536 -9.33 -12.89 -9.19
C ALA A 536 -10.69 -12.20 -9.00
N ARG A 537 -10.93 -11.11 -9.75
CA ARG A 537 -12.13 -10.29 -9.63
C ARG A 537 -13.42 -11.09 -9.83
N SER A 538 -13.49 -11.94 -10.88
CA SER A 538 -14.66 -12.75 -11.20
C SER A 538 -14.95 -13.83 -10.15
N ASN A 539 -13.91 -14.28 -9.42
CA ASN A 539 -14.00 -15.29 -8.38
C ASN A 539 -14.05 -14.69 -6.96
N LYS A 540 -14.12 -13.36 -6.83
CA LYS A 540 -14.11 -12.61 -5.55
C LYS A 540 -12.90 -12.92 -4.67
N VAL A 541 -11.72 -13.01 -5.28
CA VAL A 541 -10.45 -13.21 -4.57
C VAL A 541 -9.75 -11.86 -4.43
N SER A 542 -9.60 -11.39 -3.20
CA SER A 542 -8.80 -10.22 -2.83
C SER A 542 -7.37 -10.68 -2.57
N VAL A 543 -6.40 -10.00 -3.15
CA VAL A 543 -4.98 -10.33 -3.01
C VAL A 543 -4.25 -9.09 -2.47
N ALA A 544 -3.66 -9.19 -1.29
CA ALA A 544 -2.80 -8.16 -0.71
C ALA A 544 -1.38 -8.71 -0.57
N LEU A 545 -0.43 -8.09 -1.27
CA LEU A 545 0.93 -8.61 -1.44
C LEU A 545 1.93 -7.60 -0.90
N GLY A 546 2.67 -8.01 0.12
CA GLY A 546 3.71 -7.23 0.75
C GLY A 546 5.07 -7.46 0.12
N PHE A 547 5.84 -6.39 -0.05
CA PHE A 547 7.27 -6.43 -0.33
C PHE A 547 7.94 -5.15 0.18
N GLN A 548 9.27 -5.15 0.23
CA GLN A 548 9.99 -4.00 0.76
C GLN A 548 10.36 -3.02 -0.34
N GLU A 549 11.04 -3.51 -1.38
CA GLU A 549 11.59 -2.70 -2.47
C GLU A 549 11.50 -3.44 -3.81
N LEU A 550 11.35 -2.72 -4.93
CA LEU A 550 11.27 -3.31 -6.26
C LEU A 550 12.49 -4.16 -6.67
N PRO A 551 13.73 -3.78 -6.34
CA PRO A 551 14.88 -4.61 -6.65
C PRO A 551 14.82 -6.03 -6.06
N GLN A 552 14.13 -6.24 -4.94
CA GLN A 552 13.92 -7.58 -4.39
C GLN A 552 13.01 -8.42 -5.29
N LEU A 553 11.93 -7.82 -5.80
CA LEU A 553 11.05 -8.51 -6.76
C LEU A 553 11.75 -8.78 -8.09
N GLU A 554 12.61 -7.86 -8.55
CA GLU A 554 13.40 -8.06 -9.76
C GLU A 554 14.39 -9.20 -9.61
N ALA A 555 15.01 -9.35 -8.45
CA ALA A 555 15.94 -10.46 -8.17
C ALA A 555 15.25 -11.83 -8.23
N ASP A 556 13.99 -11.92 -7.79
CA ASP A 556 13.27 -13.20 -7.70
C ASP A 556 12.46 -13.55 -8.96
N TYR A 557 11.85 -12.55 -9.60
CA TYR A 557 10.93 -12.72 -10.73
C TYR A 557 11.51 -12.28 -12.08
N GLY A 558 12.73 -11.74 -12.09
CA GLY A 558 13.31 -11.09 -13.25
C GLY A 558 12.62 -9.78 -13.60
N LYS A 559 13.26 -8.95 -14.43
CA LYS A 559 12.75 -7.62 -14.81
C LYS A 559 11.37 -7.68 -15.49
N VAL A 560 11.20 -8.63 -16.42
CA VAL A 560 9.93 -8.78 -17.16
C VAL A 560 8.82 -9.30 -16.25
N GLY A 561 9.12 -10.27 -15.38
CA GLY A 561 8.20 -10.81 -14.38
C GLY A 561 7.73 -9.72 -13.40
N MET A 562 8.68 -8.98 -12.83
CA MET A 562 8.38 -7.85 -11.94
C MET A 562 7.45 -6.83 -12.62
N GLN A 563 7.75 -6.39 -13.85
CA GLN A 563 6.92 -5.43 -14.58
C GLN A 563 5.49 -5.95 -14.81
N LYS A 564 5.33 -7.22 -15.21
CA LYS A 564 4.00 -7.84 -15.38
C LYS A 564 3.20 -7.80 -14.07
N ILE A 565 3.85 -8.16 -12.97
CA ILE A 565 3.20 -8.23 -11.65
C ILE A 565 2.78 -6.83 -11.19
N ILE A 566 3.66 -5.83 -11.30
CA ILE A 566 3.39 -4.46 -10.84
C ILE A 566 2.24 -3.82 -11.59
N THR A 567 2.14 -4.04 -12.91
CA THR A 567 1.12 -3.40 -13.76
C THR A 567 -0.28 -4.01 -13.63
N THR A 568 -0.41 -5.21 -13.05
CA THR A 568 -1.71 -5.89 -12.89
C THR A 568 -2.50 -5.45 -11.67
N VAL A 569 -1.86 -4.82 -10.69
CA VAL A 569 -2.48 -4.42 -9.42
C VAL A 569 -3.10 -3.03 -9.52
N GLY A 570 -4.32 -2.89 -9.03
CA GLY A 570 -5.05 -1.63 -9.07
C GLY A 570 -4.85 -0.73 -7.86
N ASN A 571 -4.51 -1.28 -6.69
CA ASN A 571 -4.31 -0.51 -5.46
C ASN A 571 -2.84 -0.58 -5.03
N VAL A 572 -2.25 0.57 -4.74
CA VAL A 572 -0.87 0.67 -4.25
C VAL A 572 -0.88 1.45 -2.95
N VAL A 573 -0.41 0.84 -1.87
CA VAL A 573 -0.25 1.46 -0.55
C VAL A 573 1.19 1.28 -0.10
N SER A 574 1.92 2.37 0.05
CA SER A 574 3.33 2.36 0.41
C SER A 574 3.58 3.08 1.73
N GLY A 575 4.40 2.49 2.60
CA GLY A 575 5.14 3.20 3.63
C GLY A 575 6.39 3.87 3.04
N SER A 576 7.39 4.17 3.89
CA SER A 576 8.67 4.70 3.39
C SER A 576 9.40 3.68 2.52
N ALA A 577 10.04 4.16 1.46
CA ALA A 577 10.89 3.40 0.55
C ALA A 577 12.25 4.08 0.42
N ARG A 578 13.29 3.35 0.03
CA ARG A 578 14.66 3.89 -0.06
C ARG A 578 15.34 3.63 -1.38
N SER A 579 15.01 2.53 -2.10
CA SER A 579 15.64 2.29 -3.40
C SER A 579 15.17 3.34 -4.41
N LYS A 580 16.09 3.74 -5.29
CA LYS A 580 15.82 4.71 -6.33
C LYS A 580 14.67 4.26 -7.23
N GLU A 581 14.68 3.01 -7.62
CA GLU A 581 13.69 2.40 -8.51
C GLU A 581 12.27 2.44 -7.88
N THR A 582 12.14 2.09 -6.60
CA THR A 582 10.86 2.13 -5.89
C THR A 582 10.37 3.58 -5.72
N LEU A 583 11.28 4.50 -5.39
CA LEU A 583 10.95 5.91 -5.21
C LEU A 583 10.54 6.56 -6.54
N GLU A 584 11.23 6.27 -7.64
CA GLU A 584 10.89 6.77 -8.98
C GLU A 584 9.54 6.21 -9.43
N TRP A 585 9.30 4.91 -9.24
CA TRP A 585 8.01 4.29 -9.55
C TRP A 585 6.86 4.93 -8.77
N LEU A 586 7.00 5.12 -7.46
CA LEU A 586 5.96 5.75 -6.64
C LEU A 586 5.75 7.22 -7.05
N SER A 587 6.82 8.00 -7.17
CA SER A 587 6.73 9.43 -7.45
C SER A 587 6.28 9.75 -8.88
N SER A 588 6.74 8.98 -9.88
CA SER A 588 6.50 9.28 -11.29
C SER A 588 5.30 8.54 -11.85
N ASP A 589 5.18 7.22 -11.59
CA ASP A 589 4.16 6.39 -12.22
C ASP A 589 2.86 6.39 -11.39
N ILE A 590 2.96 6.29 -10.06
CA ILE A 590 1.78 6.28 -9.19
C ILE A 590 1.24 7.68 -8.95
N PHE A 591 2.10 8.62 -8.52
CA PHE A 591 1.67 9.99 -8.24
C PHE A 591 1.62 10.87 -9.48
N GLY A 592 2.53 10.68 -10.42
CA GLY A 592 2.63 11.50 -11.62
C GLY A 592 3.04 12.95 -11.33
N LYS A 593 2.90 13.78 -12.36
CA LYS A 593 3.28 15.21 -12.31
C LYS A 593 2.05 16.10 -12.28
N VAL A 594 2.17 17.24 -11.63
CA VAL A 594 1.15 18.31 -11.60
C VAL A 594 1.76 19.61 -12.09
N VAL A 595 0.95 20.42 -12.77
CA VAL A 595 1.33 21.77 -13.15
C VAL A 595 1.35 22.63 -11.89
N GLN A 596 2.50 23.18 -11.56
CA GLN A 596 2.66 24.15 -10.48
C GLN A 596 2.97 25.53 -11.06
N LEU A 597 2.17 26.51 -10.61
CA LEU A 597 2.43 27.91 -10.89
C LEU A 597 3.51 28.41 -9.91
N LYS A 598 4.76 28.51 -10.35
CA LYS A 598 5.83 29.12 -9.58
C LYS A 598 5.86 30.63 -9.86
N LYS A 599 5.55 31.41 -8.83
CA LYS A 599 5.70 32.84 -8.86
C LYS A 599 7.15 33.21 -8.58
N GLY A 600 7.92 33.51 -9.62
CA GLY A 600 9.20 34.15 -9.47
C GLY A 600 9.00 35.67 -9.28
N VAL A 601 9.42 36.20 -8.13
CA VAL A 601 9.41 37.64 -7.88
C VAL A 601 10.85 38.15 -7.99
N THR A 602 11.14 38.88 -9.03
CA THR A 602 12.43 39.59 -9.17
C THR A 602 12.23 41.02 -8.71
N ILE A 603 12.92 41.42 -7.65
CA ILE A 603 12.85 42.76 -7.08
C ILE A 603 14.16 43.45 -7.43
N ASP A 604 14.11 44.39 -8.35
CA ASP A 604 15.20 45.31 -8.64
C ASP A 604 14.92 46.66 -7.96
N ARG A 605 15.92 47.57 -7.88
CA ARG A 605 15.78 48.88 -7.20
C ARG A 605 14.57 49.70 -7.67
N ASP A 606 14.21 49.55 -8.94
CA ASP A 606 13.14 50.35 -9.58
C ASP A 606 12.00 49.52 -10.17
N LYS A 607 12.06 48.19 -10.19
CA LYS A 607 11.04 47.32 -10.81
C LYS A 607 10.83 46.05 -10.03
N THR A 608 9.57 45.72 -9.76
CA THR A 608 9.17 44.40 -9.30
C THR A 608 8.53 43.68 -10.49
N SER A 609 9.19 42.64 -11.00
CA SER A 609 8.58 41.77 -12.00
C SER A 609 8.11 40.48 -11.34
N ILE A 610 6.87 40.10 -11.62
CA ILE A 610 6.29 38.82 -11.19
C ILE A 610 6.26 37.94 -12.44
N ASN A 611 7.11 36.93 -12.47
CA ASN A 611 7.09 35.92 -13.51
C ASN A 611 6.26 34.72 -13.00
N LEU A 612 5.19 34.36 -13.72
CA LEU A 612 4.44 33.16 -13.53
C LEU A 612 5.03 32.09 -14.44
N ASN A 613 5.77 31.16 -13.88
CA ASN A 613 6.31 30.04 -14.64
C ASN A 613 5.47 28.79 -14.30
N GLU A 614 4.92 28.16 -15.32
CA GLU A 614 4.28 26.85 -15.20
C GLU A 614 5.37 25.77 -15.27
N ASN A 615 5.59 25.07 -14.17
CA ASN A 615 6.49 23.92 -14.11
C ASN A 615 5.72 22.65 -13.81
N MET A 616 6.11 21.56 -14.47
CA MET A 616 5.62 20.22 -14.15
C MET A 616 6.46 19.62 -13.03
N ASP A 617 5.94 19.62 -11.83
CA ASP A 617 6.59 19.02 -10.65
C ASP A 617 5.85 17.75 -10.20
N SER A 618 6.56 16.81 -9.57
CA SER A 618 5.97 15.60 -8.99
C SER A 618 4.93 15.96 -7.92
N LEU A 619 3.75 15.30 -7.94
CA LEU A 619 2.72 15.53 -6.92
C LEU A 619 3.24 15.20 -5.52
N VAL A 620 3.97 14.08 -5.38
CA VAL A 620 4.72 13.72 -4.18
C VAL A 620 6.16 13.43 -4.60
N PRO A 621 7.11 14.29 -4.24
CA PRO A 621 8.53 14.07 -4.54
C PRO A 621 9.09 12.82 -3.85
N ALA A 622 10.05 12.16 -4.48
CA ALA A 622 10.73 10.98 -3.97
C ALA A 622 11.32 11.19 -2.56
N SER A 623 11.86 12.38 -2.29
CA SER A 623 12.39 12.73 -0.96
C SER A 623 11.33 12.68 0.14
N LYS A 624 10.09 13.13 -0.14
CA LYS A 624 8.99 13.05 0.83
C LYS A 624 8.58 11.61 1.13
N ILE A 625 8.69 10.71 0.15
CA ILE A 625 8.38 9.28 0.34
C ILE A 625 9.47 8.60 1.17
N SER A 626 10.75 8.92 0.90
CA SER A 626 11.87 8.34 1.63
C SER A 626 11.90 8.75 3.10
N ASP A 627 11.48 9.97 3.40
CA ASP A 627 11.52 10.56 4.74
C ASP A 627 10.25 10.32 5.57
N MET A 628 9.30 9.53 5.05
CA MET A 628 8.06 9.23 5.79
C MET A 628 8.34 8.51 7.11
N PRO A 629 7.84 9.04 8.25
CA PRO A 629 7.91 8.36 9.53
C PRO A 629 7.01 7.11 9.59
N THR A 630 7.24 6.24 10.56
CA THR A 630 6.39 5.06 10.81
C THR A 630 4.91 5.46 10.95
N GLY A 631 4.03 4.72 10.30
CA GLY A 631 2.58 4.97 10.29
C GLY A 631 2.13 6.02 9.27
N TRP A 632 3.05 6.58 8.48
CA TRP A 632 2.68 7.32 7.28
C TRP A 632 2.56 6.38 6.10
N ILE A 633 1.56 6.64 5.28
CA ILE A 633 1.28 5.87 4.06
C ILE A 633 1.01 6.79 2.88
N CYS A 634 1.39 6.34 1.71
CA CYS A 634 1.13 7.03 0.46
C CYS A 634 0.75 6.04 -0.64
N GLY A 635 0.12 6.51 -1.70
CA GLY A 635 -0.25 5.64 -2.81
C GLY A 635 -1.48 6.07 -3.58
N GLN A 636 -2.09 5.07 -4.21
CA GLN A 636 -3.28 5.23 -5.04
C GLN A 636 -4.21 4.04 -4.88
N THR A 637 -5.52 4.30 -4.77
CA THR A 637 -6.56 3.26 -4.81
C THR A 637 -7.21 3.19 -6.20
N ALA A 638 -7.65 2.01 -6.59
CA ALA A 638 -8.37 1.81 -7.85
C ALA A 638 -9.70 2.55 -7.81
N ARG A 639 -10.01 3.24 -8.92
CA ARG A 639 -11.33 3.82 -9.13
C ARG A 639 -12.23 2.76 -9.78
N ASP A 640 -13.33 2.44 -9.13
CA ASP A 640 -14.40 1.66 -9.71
C ASP A 640 -15.57 2.57 -10.04
N PHE A 641 -16.36 2.17 -11.04
CA PHE A 641 -17.65 2.79 -11.26
C PHE A 641 -18.50 2.66 -10.00
N VAL A 642 -18.84 3.78 -9.40
CA VAL A 642 -19.87 3.80 -8.36
C VAL A 642 -21.17 3.44 -9.08
N ALA A 643 -21.77 2.30 -8.71
CA ALA A 643 -23.08 1.92 -9.21
C ALA A 643 -24.05 3.04 -8.83
N THR A 644 -24.46 3.82 -9.80
CA THR A 644 -25.45 4.89 -9.67
C THR A 644 -26.74 4.31 -9.14
N LYS A 645 -27.32 4.95 -8.14
CA LYS A 645 -28.71 4.67 -7.76
C LYS A 645 -29.57 4.95 -8.98
N THR A 646 -30.17 3.90 -9.52
CA THR A 646 -31.16 4.03 -10.60
C THR A 646 -32.30 4.87 -10.07
N GLY A 647 -32.49 6.07 -10.63
CA GLY A 647 -33.66 6.89 -10.33
C GLY A 647 -34.94 6.13 -10.70
N MET A 648 -36.08 6.47 -10.12
CA MET A 648 -37.37 5.81 -10.37
C MET A 648 -37.80 5.74 -11.85
N ASN A 649 -37.10 6.45 -12.72
CA ASN A 649 -37.37 6.52 -14.17
C ASN A 649 -36.34 5.79 -15.04
N GLY A 650 -35.49 4.93 -14.49
CA GLY A 650 -34.49 4.18 -15.25
C GLY A 650 -33.32 5.01 -15.79
N SER A 651 -33.25 6.31 -15.51
CA SER A 651 -32.10 7.16 -15.87
C SER A 651 -30.96 6.97 -14.90
N MET A 652 -29.76 6.70 -15.39
CA MET A 652 -28.53 6.71 -14.60
C MET A 652 -28.19 8.15 -14.23
N ASN A 653 -28.43 8.54 -12.98
CA ASN A 653 -27.88 9.78 -12.43
C ASN A 653 -26.46 9.50 -11.96
N ILE A 654 -25.49 9.81 -12.79
CA ILE A 654 -24.08 9.90 -12.39
C ILE A 654 -23.99 11.11 -11.47
N GLN A 655 -23.65 10.91 -10.19
CA GLN A 655 -23.27 12.03 -9.33
C GLN A 655 -21.88 12.50 -9.78
N GLU A 656 -21.82 13.54 -10.61
CA GLU A 656 -20.60 14.15 -11.15
C GLU A 656 -19.54 14.42 -10.07
N SER A 657 -19.94 14.64 -8.83
CA SER A 657 -19.02 14.91 -7.71
C SER A 657 -18.12 13.71 -7.34
N ASP A 658 -18.51 12.48 -7.63
CA ASP A 658 -17.75 11.28 -7.25
C ASP A 658 -16.77 10.82 -8.34
N GLU A 659 -16.97 11.21 -9.59
CA GLU A 659 -16.08 10.91 -10.72
C GLU A 659 -14.74 11.65 -10.66
N PHE A 660 -14.71 12.83 -10.05
CA PHE A 660 -13.53 13.70 -10.01
C PHE A 660 -12.75 13.64 -8.70
N LYS A 661 -13.10 12.76 -7.75
CA LYS A 661 -12.35 12.60 -6.51
C LYS A 661 -10.98 12.00 -6.76
N THR A 662 -9.98 12.52 -6.06
CA THR A 662 -8.65 11.93 -6.12
C THR A 662 -8.64 10.56 -5.47
N SER A 663 -8.02 9.58 -6.16
CA SER A 663 -7.73 8.25 -5.61
C SER A 663 -6.35 8.18 -4.95
N LYS A 664 -5.59 9.28 -5.00
CA LYS A 664 -4.23 9.38 -4.46
C LYS A 664 -4.26 9.87 -3.02
N PHE A 665 -3.34 9.40 -2.20
CA PHE A 665 -3.22 9.78 -0.81
C PHE A 665 -1.76 9.86 -0.35
N TYR A 666 -1.50 10.80 0.57
CA TYR A 666 -0.23 10.97 1.30
C TYR A 666 -0.60 11.44 2.71
N CYS A 667 -0.55 10.54 3.68
CA CYS A 667 -1.21 10.78 4.97
C CYS A 667 -0.61 9.93 6.10
N LYS A 668 -0.96 10.29 7.33
CA LYS A 668 -0.71 9.48 8.52
C LYS A 668 -1.96 8.70 8.89
N THR A 669 -1.83 7.40 9.21
CA THR A 669 -2.96 6.60 9.71
C THR A 669 -3.42 7.11 11.08
N ASP A 670 -4.74 7.08 11.33
CA ASP A 670 -5.39 7.64 12.52
C ASP A 670 -6.23 6.58 13.26
N PHE A 671 -5.58 5.49 13.65
CA PHE A 671 -6.24 4.43 14.43
C PHE A 671 -6.45 4.84 15.89
N ASN A 672 -7.52 4.35 16.49
CA ASN A 672 -7.72 4.46 17.94
C ASN A 672 -6.78 3.48 18.67
N MET A 673 -5.68 3.99 19.19
CA MET A 673 -4.67 3.19 19.88
C MET A 673 -5.18 2.54 21.18
N VAL A 674 -6.23 3.08 21.80
CA VAL A 674 -6.83 2.51 23.00
C VAL A 674 -7.55 1.19 22.65
N ASP A 675 -8.33 1.21 21.56
CA ASP A 675 -9.03 0.01 21.09
C ASP A 675 -8.06 -1.08 20.64
N ILE A 676 -6.96 -0.68 19.98
CA ILE A 676 -5.93 -1.62 19.54
C ILE A 676 -5.21 -2.26 20.74
N LYS A 677 -4.79 -1.48 21.73
CA LYS A 677 -4.17 -2.04 22.94
C LYS A 677 -5.10 -2.97 23.71
N LYS A 678 -6.40 -2.64 23.74
CA LYS A 678 -7.40 -3.52 24.31
C LYS A 678 -7.50 -4.84 23.52
N GLU A 679 -7.53 -4.77 22.19
CA GLU A 679 -7.54 -5.93 21.31
C GLU A 679 -6.28 -6.80 21.52
N GLU A 680 -5.10 -6.19 21.61
CA GLU A 680 -3.84 -6.89 21.88
C GLU A 680 -3.85 -7.63 23.22
N SER A 681 -4.48 -7.07 24.23
CA SER A 681 -4.63 -7.72 25.54
C SER A 681 -5.57 -8.92 25.54
N GLU A 682 -6.43 -9.04 24.53
CA GLU A 682 -7.41 -10.11 24.36
C GLU A 682 -6.88 -11.25 23.46
N TYR A 683 -5.65 -11.16 22.95
CA TYR A 683 -5.06 -12.20 22.12
C TYR A 683 -4.91 -13.51 22.90
N MET A 684 -5.24 -14.60 22.24
CA MET A 684 -5.22 -15.94 22.83
C MET A 684 -4.17 -16.83 22.14
N PRO A 685 -3.67 -17.86 22.82
CA PRO A 685 -2.72 -18.80 22.23
C PRO A 685 -3.32 -19.52 21.03
N LEU A 686 -2.46 -19.84 20.07
CA LEU A 686 -2.86 -20.58 18.86
C LEU A 686 -3.27 -22.01 19.20
N PRO A 687 -4.16 -22.60 18.41
CA PRO A 687 -4.59 -23.97 18.62
C PRO A 687 -3.47 -24.95 18.26
N LYS A 688 -3.22 -25.93 19.11
CA LYS A 688 -2.38 -27.10 18.79
C LYS A 688 -3.29 -28.19 18.21
N PHE A 689 -2.92 -28.72 17.05
CA PHE A 689 -3.65 -29.82 16.40
C PHE A 689 -3.14 -31.18 16.84
N TYR A 690 -1.87 -31.27 17.22
CA TYR A 690 -1.23 -32.46 17.77
C TYR A 690 -0.59 -32.15 19.11
N THR A 691 -0.59 -33.12 20.01
CA THR A 691 0.02 -33.02 21.32
C THR A 691 0.93 -34.21 21.54
N PHE A 692 2.20 -33.97 21.77
CA PHE A 692 3.20 -34.97 22.12
C PHE A 692 3.50 -34.90 23.62
N LYS A 693 3.70 -36.04 24.28
CA LYS A 693 4.01 -36.05 25.72
C LYS A 693 5.38 -35.49 26.03
N SER A 694 6.33 -35.65 25.11
CA SER A 694 7.69 -35.13 25.20
C SER A 694 8.29 -34.85 23.84
N ARG A 695 9.41 -34.10 23.82
CA ARG A 695 10.17 -33.87 22.62
C ARG A 695 10.70 -35.18 22.00
N ASP A 696 11.11 -36.13 22.85
CA ASP A 696 11.59 -37.44 22.39
C ASP A 696 10.50 -38.28 21.75
N GLU A 697 9.27 -38.22 22.28
CA GLU A 697 8.13 -38.86 21.65
C GLU A 697 7.80 -38.30 20.30
N ARG A 698 7.81 -36.95 20.17
CA ARG A 698 7.66 -36.25 18.89
C ARG A 698 8.68 -36.75 17.88
N GLU A 699 9.98 -36.70 18.23
CA GLU A 699 11.05 -37.11 17.35
C GLU A 699 10.92 -38.58 16.93
N ARG A 700 10.55 -39.46 17.85
CA ARG A 700 10.32 -40.88 17.56
C ARG A 700 9.16 -41.09 16.58
N ILE A 701 8.06 -40.35 16.74
CA ILE A 701 6.88 -40.49 15.86
C ILE A 701 7.22 -39.96 14.47
N LEU A 702 7.85 -38.78 14.37
CA LEU A 702 8.26 -38.21 13.09
C LEU A 702 9.27 -39.12 12.37
N TYR A 703 10.24 -39.65 13.10
CA TYR A 703 11.22 -40.58 12.54
C TYR A 703 10.60 -41.91 12.07
N LYS A 704 9.65 -42.46 12.85
CA LYS A 704 8.91 -43.65 12.46
C LYS A 704 8.14 -43.44 11.15
N ASN A 705 7.45 -42.30 11.01
CA ASN A 705 6.77 -41.94 9.76
C ASN A 705 7.74 -41.81 8.58
N PHE A 706 8.91 -41.17 8.81
CA PHE A 706 9.93 -41.01 7.80
C PHE A 706 10.47 -42.36 7.29
N VAL A 707 10.75 -43.30 8.19
CA VAL A 707 11.22 -44.67 7.86
C VAL A 707 10.12 -45.44 7.15
N GLN A 708 8.89 -45.37 7.63
CA GLN A 708 7.75 -46.08 7.03
C GLN A 708 7.53 -45.73 5.56
N VAL A 709 7.62 -44.44 5.21
CA VAL A 709 7.54 -44.00 3.81
C VAL A 709 8.61 -44.67 2.94
N GLY A 710 9.82 -44.78 3.46
CA GLY A 710 10.90 -45.49 2.74
C GLY A 710 10.64 -46.99 2.54
N GLU A 711 10.08 -47.65 3.56
CA GLU A 711 9.68 -49.05 3.48
C GLU A 711 8.52 -49.27 2.49
N ASP A 712 7.54 -48.38 2.47
CA ASP A 712 6.41 -48.42 1.55
C ASP A 712 6.84 -48.29 0.11
N VAL A 713 7.81 -47.41 -0.20
CA VAL A 713 8.40 -47.26 -1.55
C VAL A 713 9.10 -48.52 -1.96
N LYS A 714 9.90 -49.13 -1.08
CA LYS A 714 10.59 -50.40 -1.38
C LYS A 714 9.61 -51.56 -1.62
N ALA A 715 8.55 -51.61 -0.82
CA ALA A 715 7.48 -52.62 -1.00
C ALA A 715 6.75 -52.41 -2.35
N MET A 716 6.44 -51.18 -2.71
CA MET A 716 5.88 -50.82 -4.02
C MET A 716 6.74 -51.30 -5.18
N ILE A 717 8.05 -51.02 -5.11
CA ILE A 717 9.01 -51.41 -6.15
C ILE A 717 9.06 -52.94 -6.29
N ALA A 718 9.13 -53.67 -5.17
CA ALA A 718 9.12 -55.14 -5.15
C ALA A 718 7.82 -55.70 -5.75
N GLU A 719 6.66 -55.12 -5.43
CA GLU A 719 5.36 -55.53 -6.00
C GLU A 719 5.35 -55.36 -7.53
N ILE A 720 5.87 -54.26 -8.06
CA ILE A 720 5.91 -53.97 -9.48
C ILE A 720 6.84 -54.95 -10.21
N PHE A 721 8.04 -55.21 -9.66
CA PHE A 721 9.00 -56.18 -10.28
C PHE A 721 8.45 -57.63 -10.23
N ASN A 722 7.80 -58.03 -9.16
CA ASN A 722 7.17 -59.32 -9.09
C ASN A 722 6.06 -59.49 -10.15
N LYS A 723 5.25 -58.49 -10.37
CA LYS A 723 4.24 -58.45 -11.45
C LYS A 723 4.84 -58.48 -12.87
N LYS A 724 5.99 -57.82 -13.05
CA LYS A 724 6.72 -57.80 -14.35
C LYS A 724 7.35 -59.17 -14.65
N ASN A 725 7.88 -59.86 -13.66
CA ASN A 725 8.49 -61.19 -13.78
C ASN A 725 7.47 -62.31 -13.92
N ALA A 726 6.20 -62.05 -13.49
CA ALA A 726 5.10 -63.03 -13.60
C ALA A 726 4.36 -62.94 -14.96
N LYS A 727 4.63 -61.90 -15.77
CA LYS A 727 4.17 -61.75 -17.14
C LYS A 727 5.20 -62.29 -18.13
#